data_d73cb02a3fb01036dd9fa1d27d39d9b1
#
_entry.id   d73cb02a3fb01036dd9fa1d27d39d9b1
#
_cell.length_a   1.000
_cell.length_b   1.000
_cell.length_c   1.000
_cell.angle_alpha   90.00
_cell.angle_beta   90.00
_cell.angle_gamma   90.00
#
_symmetry.space_group_name_H-M   'P 1'
#
loop_
_entity.id
_entity.type
_entity.pdbx_description
1 polymer ?
#
loop_
_entity_poly.entity_id
_entity_poly.type
_entity_poly.pdbx_seq_one_letter_code
_entity_poly.pdbx_strand_id
1 'polypeptide(L)'
;MKGKRNIMIVVGLVFFIIAPSFSFVLTPSMKKIPDNLHEVVYYEGKLGMLNTSTLNMDYTNIGIKREVNAIKKEGDVLLIREDVTVKDKRTGKEIPDLSMTTIYGIDPRTSKNVPGYGDTERVGQWIFPVGVKKKDYLVWNSDMDEPYREGYVDVNDAAGIAHYMGEKEIAGVKTYEYRGHQDEVYIGPGPEGTPPESRMYYMGDQTAWAEVKTGLIVDYDKHVVQYIEFPDLHKLPSDLNLTAELKGKVSVFNLSKAGTGDWYDRYNATVVNHVWVENPETDSLYMVGSEMIAKDENGHMLPDELQGYSIDGVNPYTMEYDSMFSDKRGLLTFPIGVEKKDYPLWDSQIGNISVAHFVGEENIAGLDTYKYVAQVNNYPVGTQDIEGMSDRNVKLFYTGNTTYWVEPSTGSIVNVKQEGKVISQFPDLHTIPENTDSELKMEGKLWIISEGSKDIEMIRHVKAVGTDYDNGKKVIIMEDNTTTYDKSTGEKVPEGCSVEIHGVYADTGEEAQNYGDAERAGLYTFPPGSEKKSYLMWNSEIGAPSVVDFVREEDHEGIHTYLYETVETRKVFDPTPAINQNVIYTTTTKYWVEPNSGLIIDMEKTSEKKVDIINFLIGIPSPIWVKAYSLTLSFSDDMVKELVEEGKEAADLMKLSKKTMPAMEVNLSVANLIDSVKAAEMQKKQVEQLSNSKVKAVDLHYWMTEDSVKATADEAKTSGFMLTLFEAIIPILLVIFGIALIGVWVVNKP
;
A
#
# COMPACT_ATOMS: atom_id res chain seq x y z
N MET A 1 59.42 -79.52 -45.06
CA MET A 1 59.77 -78.10 -45.20
C MET A 1 58.68 -77.27 -45.99
N LYS A 2 57.90 -77.82 -46.97
CA LYS A 2 56.87 -77.07 -47.73
C LYS A 2 55.74 -76.47 -46.86
N GLY A 3 55.31 -77.17 -45.83
CA GLY A 3 54.23 -76.65 -45.01
C GLY A 3 54.54 -75.37 -44.18
N LYS A 4 55.74 -75.23 -43.60
CA LYS A 4 56.18 -74.06 -42.85
C LYS A 4 56.32 -72.81 -43.71
N ARG A 5 56.70 -72.99 -44.97
CA ARG A 5 56.89 -71.94 -45.93
C ARG A 5 55.60 -71.34 -46.46
N ASN A 6 54.59 -72.19 -46.68
CA ASN A 6 53.27 -71.68 -47.09
C ASN A 6 52.57 -70.94 -45.95
N ILE A 7 52.84 -71.30 -44.68
CA ILE A 7 52.43 -70.55 -43.54
C ILE A 7 52.98 -69.12 -43.51
N MET A 8 54.26 -68.95 -43.87
CA MET A 8 54.91 -67.64 -43.87
C MET A 8 54.25 -66.65 -44.88
N ILE A 9 53.92 -67.11 -46.06
CA ILE A 9 53.26 -66.26 -47.06
C ILE A 9 51.82 -65.92 -46.61
N VAL A 10 51.11 -66.91 -46.05
CA VAL A 10 49.73 -66.69 -45.54
C VAL A 10 49.75 -65.65 -44.42
N VAL A 11 50.69 -65.81 -43.46
CA VAL A 11 50.89 -64.87 -42.37
C VAL A 11 51.28 -63.47 -42.87
N GLY A 12 52.23 -63.40 -43.87
CA GLY A 12 52.60 -62.14 -44.47
C GLY A 12 51.43 -61.44 -45.17
N LEU A 13 50.59 -62.18 -45.87
CA LEU A 13 49.39 -61.64 -46.56
C LEU A 13 48.33 -61.19 -45.51
N VAL A 14 48.23 -61.93 -44.39
CA VAL A 14 47.33 -61.55 -43.29
C VAL A 14 47.76 -60.20 -42.69
N PHE A 15 49.07 -59.94 -42.53
CA PHE A 15 49.51 -58.64 -42.09
C PHE A 15 49.17 -57.51 -43.03
N PHE A 16 49.20 -57.74 -44.36
CA PHE A 16 48.72 -56.77 -45.36
C PHE A 16 47.20 -56.47 -45.28
N ILE A 17 46.40 -57.46 -44.84
CA ILE A 17 44.97 -57.24 -44.64
C ILE A 17 44.69 -56.57 -43.30
N ILE A 18 45.44 -56.93 -42.25
CA ILE A 18 45.26 -56.36 -40.91
C ILE A 18 45.77 -54.91 -40.84
N ALA A 19 46.87 -54.55 -41.48
CA ALA A 19 47.40 -53.20 -41.45
C ALA A 19 46.42 -52.14 -41.91
N PRO A 20 45.66 -52.27 -43.03
CA PRO A 20 44.57 -51.37 -43.39
C PRO A 20 43.45 -51.33 -42.33
N SER A 21 43.16 -52.45 -41.70
CA SER A 21 42.10 -52.52 -40.64
C SER A 21 42.43 -51.61 -39.46
N PHE A 22 43.71 -51.48 -39.09
CA PHE A 22 44.11 -50.48 -38.10
C PHE A 22 43.81 -49.05 -38.52
N SER A 23 44.12 -48.69 -39.75
CA SER A 23 43.93 -47.33 -40.25
C SER A 23 42.47 -47.02 -40.61
N PHE A 24 41.68 -48.00 -41.07
CA PHE A 24 40.31 -47.75 -41.54
C PHE A 24 39.25 -48.10 -40.53
N VAL A 25 39.52 -48.91 -39.50
CA VAL A 25 38.52 -49.35 -38.50
C VAL A 25 38.91 -48.93 -37.09
N LEU A 26 40.11 -49.26 -36.61
CA LEU A 26 40.55 -48.94 -35.28
C LEU A 26 40.86 -47.45 -35.05
N THR A 27 41.63 -46.83 -35.95
CA THR A 27 41.98 -45.41 -35.80
C THR A 27 40.75 -44.48 -35.81
N PRO A 28 39.77 -44.66 -36.70
CA PRO A 28 38.54 -43.85 -36.65
C PRO A 28 37.75 -44.05 -35.35
N SER A 29 37.78 -45.29 -34.76
CA SER A 29 37.10 -45.54 -33.48
C SER A 29 37.82 -44.90 -32.29
N MET A 30 39.13 -44.63 -32.41
CA MET A 30 39.93 -43.94 -31.41
C MET A 30 39.89 -42.39 -31.58
N LYS A 31 39.52 -41.90 -32.73
CA LYS A 31 39.35 -40.45 -33.03
C LYS A 31 37.99 -39.97 -32.56
N LYS A 32 37.63 -40.22 -31.29
CA LYS A 32 36.39 -39.75 -30.69
C LYS A 32 36.64 -39.49 -29.22
N ILE A 33 35.79 -38.67 -28.61
CA ILE A 33 35.72 -38.45 -27.17
C ILE A 33 35.36 -39.77 -26.48
N PRO A 34 36.08 -40.19 -25.44
CA PRO A 34 35.78 -41.44 -24.70
C PRO A 34 34.42 -41.44 -24.07
N ASP A 35 33.72 -42.58 -24.16
CA ASP A 35 32.38 -42.74 -23.54
C ASP A 35 32.43 -42.70 -21.99
N ASN A 36 33.62 -42.75 -21.36
CA ASN A 36 33.90 -42.64 -19.92
C ASN A 36 34.77 -41.39 -19.62
N LEU A 37 34.60 -40.32 -20.37
CA LEU A 37 35.29 -39.05 -20.12
C LEU A 37 35.12 -38.62 -18.67
N HIS A 38 36.23 -38.33 -18.01
CA HIS A 38 36.29 -37.63 -16.74
C HIS A 38 37.52 -36.73 -16.73
N GLU A 39 37.29 -35.41 -16.69
CA GLU A 39 38.36 -34.41 -16.77
C GLU A 39 38.14 -33.39 -15.65
N VAL A 40 39.22 -33.00 -15.00
CA VAL A 40 39.21 -31.94 -13.99
C VAL A 40 40.29 -30.94 -14.34
N VAL A 41 39.86 -29.69 -14.54
CA VAL A 41 40.76 -28.58 -14.87
C VAL A 41 40.63 -27.50 -13.82
N TYR A 42 41.72 -26.91 -13.41
CA TYR A 42 41.77 -25.82 -12.47
C TYR A 42 42.24 -24.55 -13.17
N TYR A 43 41.50 -23.47 -12.85
CA TYR A 43 41.87 -22.13 -13.27
C TYR A 43 42.06 -21.25 -12.04
N GLU A 44 42.76 -20.15 -12.24
CA GLU A 44 42.87 -19.07 -11.28
C GLU A 44 42.63 -17.75 -11.98
N GLY A 45 42.22 -16.75 -11.21
CA GLY A 45 41.90 -15.47 -11.80
C GLY A 45 41.57 -14.39 -10.79
N LYS A 46 41.07 -13.29 -11.33
CA LYS A 46 40.56 -12.13 -10.59
C LYS A 46 39.10 -11.89 -10.97
N LEU A 47 38.30 -11.69 -9.97
CA LEU A 47 36.91 -11.27 -10.09
C LEU A 47 36.78 -9.87 -9.51
N GLY A 48 36.36 -8.91 -10.29
CA GLY A 48 35.88 -7.60 -9.87
C GLY A 48 34.36 -7.60 -9.86
N MET A 49 33.74 -7.13 -8.78
CA MET A 49 32.31 -6.90 -8.69
C MET A 49 32.03 -5.46 -8.30
N LEU A 50 31.02 -4.86 -8.88
CA LEU A 50 30.59 -3.51 -8.53
C LEU A 50 29.99 -3.52 -7.11
N ASN A 51 30.56 -2.72 -6.22
CA ASN A 51 30.00 -2.45 -4.92
C ASN A 51 28.98 -1.34 -5.07
N THR A 52 27.69 -1.67 -4.96
CA THR A 52 26.58 -0.74 -5.13
C THR A 52 26.53 0.40 -4.12
N SER A 53 27.18 0.19 -2.95
CA SER A 53 27.22 1.23 -1.91
C SER A 53 28.31 2.26 -2.16
N THR A 54 29.44 1.87 -2.77
CA THR A 54 30.59 2.75 -3.03
C THR A 54 30.74 3.12 -4.48
N LEU A 55 30.05 2.42 -5.41
CA LEU A 55 30.18 2.49 -6.87
C LEU A 55 31.57 2.20 -7.38
N ASN A 56 32.38 1.48 -6.60
CA ASN A 56 33.71 1.07 -6.97
C ASN A 56 33.74 -0.46 -7.23
N MET A 57 34.73 -0.88 -8.04
CA MET A 57 34.99 -2.31 -8.24
C MET A 57 35.79 -2.91 -7.09
N ASP A 58 35.22 -3.90 -6.41
CA ASP A 58 35.90 -4.71 -5.40
C ASP A 58 36.49 -5.95 -6.05
N TYR A 59 37.82 -6.11 -5.96
CA TYR A 59 38.53 -7.24 -6.60
C TYR A 59 38.88 -8.33 -5.60
N THR A 60 38.61 -9.58 -5.99
CA THR A 60 39.06 -10.78 -5.25
C THR A 60 39.78 -11.77 -6.17
N ASN A 61 40.76 -12.52 -5.61
CA ASN A 61 41.40 -13.61 -6.31
C ASN A 61 40.55 -14.87 -6.18
N ILE A 62 40.27 -15.52 -7.30
CA ILE A 62 39.42 -16.71 -7.37
C ILE A 62 40.20 -17.95 -7.82
N GLY A 63 39.69 -19.09 -7.43
CA GLY A 63 40.04 -20.39 -7.98
C GLY A 63 38.80 -21.03 -8.57
N ILE A 64 38.93 -21.57 -9.79
CA ILE A 64 37.84 -22.24 -10.47
C ILE A 64 38.22 -23.71 -10.67
N LYS A 65 37.33 -24.62 -10.26
CA LYS A 65 37.40 -26.04 -10.59
C LYS A 65 36.34 -26.33 -11.64
N ARG A 66 36.74 -26.84 -12.78
CA ARG A 66 35.83 -27.33 -13.83
C ARG A 66 35.99 -28.84 -13.89
N GLU A 67 34.91 -29.58 -13.69
CA GLU A 67 34.84 -31.04 -13.73
C GLU A 67 33.84 -31.45 -14.81
N VAL A 68 34.31 -32.26 -15.76
CA VAL A 68 33.56 -32.68 -16.93
C VAL A 68 33.42 -34.20 -16.90
N ASN A 69 32.20 -34.69 -16.90
CA ASN A 69 31.88 -36.10 -16.80
C ASN A 69 30.96 -36.56 -17.93
N ALA A 70 31.29 -37.59 -18.66
CA ALA A 70 30.37 -38.31 -19.51
C ALA A 70 29.44 -39.16 -18.63
N ILE A 71 28.16 -38.85 -18.61
CA ILE A 71 27.18 -39.50 -17.72
C ILE A 71 26.36 -40.58 -18.39
N LYS A 72 26.09 -40.45 -19.70
CA LYS A 72 25.25 -41.38 -20.46
C LYS A 72 25.50 -41.27 -21.95
N LYS A 73 25.32 -42.36 -22.69
CA LYS A 73 25.30 -42.37 -24.16
C LYS A 73 23.90 -42.70 -24.64
N GLU A 74 23.38 -41.88 -25.55
CA GLU A 74 22.08 -42.06 -26.17
C GLU A 74 22.24 -42.10 -27.69
N GLY A 75 22.25 -43.30 -28.26
CA GLY A 75 22.59 -43.48 -29.69
C GLY A 75 24.02 -43.04 -30.00
N ASP A 76 24.17 -42.07 -30.90
CA ASP A 76 25.46 -41.47 -31.25
C ASP A 76 25.80 -40.23 -30.42
N VAL A 77 24.92 -39.79 -29.47
CA VAL A 77 25.13 -38.62 -28.63
C VAL A 77 25.65 -39.03 -27.27
N LEU A 78 26.68 -38.33 -26.78
CA LEU A 78 27.22 -38.47 -25.46
C LEU A 78 26.71 -37.29 -24.56
N LEU A 79 26.04 -37.61 -23.48
CA LEU A 79 25.63 -36.64 -22.50
C LEU A 79 26.77 -36.30 -21.54
N ILE A 80 27.10 -35.05 -21.47
CA ILE A 80 28.15 -34.48 -20.62
C ILE A 80 27.50 -33.73 -19.48
N ARG A 81 27.97 -33.96 -18.27
CA ARG A 81 27.73 -33.12 -17.09
C ARG A 81 29.00 -32.30 -16.83
N GLU A 82 28.82 -31.02 -16.73
CA GLU A 82 29.87 -30.06 -16.42
C GLU A 82 29.54 -29.36 -15.11
N ASP A 83 30.41 -29.53 -14.12
CA ASP A 83 30.33 -28.89 -12.80
C ASP A 83 31.45 -27.84 -12.71
N VAL A 84 31.05 -26.56 -12.59
CA VAL A 84 31.98 -25.43 -12.37
C VAL A 84 31.79 -24.94 -10.95
N THR A 85 32.86 -24.94 -10.16
CA THR A 85 32.88 -24.42 -8.80
C THR A 85 33.88 -23.28 -8.67
N VAL A 86 33.39 -22.10 -8.30
CA VAL A 86 34.22 -20.90 -8.10
C VAL A 86 34.35 -20.60 -6.61
N LYS A 87 35.58 -20.34 -6.16
CA LYS A 87 35.89 -20.05 -4.76
C LYS A 87 36.78 -18.83 -4.62
N ASP A 88 36.49 -18.01 -3.62
CA ASP A 88 37.44 -16.97 -3.16
C ASP A 88 38.68 -17.62 -2.59
N LYS A 89 39.85 -17.33 -3.14
CA LYS A 89 41.12 -17.94 -2.73
C LYS A 89 41.55 -17.56 -1.31
N ARG A 90 41.13 -16.41 -0.80
CA ARG A 90 41.46 -15.89 0.50
C ARG A 90 40.64 -16.57 1.60
N THR A 91 39.35 -16.78 1.37
CA THR A 91 38.43 -17.33 2.37
C THR A 91 38.16 -18.82 2.21
N GLY A 92 38.41 -19.36 1.00
CA GLY A 92 38.05 -20.73 0.62
C GLY A 92 36.54 -20.94 0.42
N LYS A 93 35.74 -19.91 0.59
CA LYS A 93 34.27 -19.99 0.40
C LYS A 93 33.92 -20.04 -1.07
N GLU A 94 32.90 -20.81 -1.39
CA GLU A 94 32.30 -20.86 -2.70
C GLU A 94 31.53 -19.55 -2.99
N ILE A 95 31.56 -19.15 -4.28
CA ILE A 95 30.78 -18.04 -4.83
C ILE A 95 29.65 -18.68 -5.63
N PRO A 96 28.45 -18.82 -5.04
CA PRO A 96 27.35 -19.58 -5.67
C PRO A 96 26.91 -19.03 -7.01
N ASP A 97 26.86 -17.71 -7.15
CA ASP A 97 26.38 -17.02 -8.35
C ASP A 97 27.30 -17.23 -9.58
N LEU A 98 28.51 -17.75 -9.36
CA LEU A 98 29.47 -18.12 -10.42
C LEU A 98 29.71 -19.63 -10.50
N SER A 99 29.08 -20.41 -9.62
CA SER A 99 29.17 -21.87 -9.61
C SER A 99 27.96 -22.46 -10.31
N MET A 100 28.16 -23.40 -11.23
CA MET A 100 27.07 -23.94 -12.03
C MET A 100 27.25 -25.42 -12.34
N THR A 101 26.13 -26.09 -12.59
CA THR A 101 26.09 -27.45 -13.16
C THR A 101 25.26 -27.40 -14.42
N THR A 102 25.78 -27.90 -15.53
CA THR A 102 25.06 -27.99 -16.80
C THR A 102 25.16 -29.39 -17.41
N ILE A 103 24.11 -29.83 -18.10
CA ILE A 103 24.09 -31.08 -18.87
C ILE A 103 23.79 -30.74 -20.32
N TYR A 104 24.56 -31.28 -21.23
CA TYR A 104 24.38 -31.08 -22.67
C TYR A 104 24.82 -32.31 -23.48
N GLY A 105 24.29 -32.44 -24.70
CA GLY A 105 24.66 -33.51 -25.64
C GLY A 105 25.76 -33.12 -26.59
N ILE A 106 26.71 -34.02 -26.83
CA ILE A 106 27.75 -33.83 -27.86
C ILE A 106 27.80 -35.03 -28.80
N ASP A 107 28.20 -34.78 -30.05
CA ASP A 107 28.68 -35.85 -30.96
C ASP A 107 30.15 -36.15 -30.61
N PRO A 108 30.49 -37.31 -30.08
CA PRO A 108 31.84 -37.62 -29.64
C PRO A 108 32.87 -37.69 -30.77
N ARG A 109 32.46 -37.79 -32.04
CA ARG A 109 33.37 -37.85 -33.20
C ARG A 109 33.74 -36.47 -33.71
N THR A 110 32.80 -35.53 -33.68
CA THR A 110 32.99 -34.18 -34.20
C THR A 110 33.21 -33.13 -33.12
N SER A 111 33.04 -33.51 -31.87
CA SER A 111 33.04 -32.61 -30.70
C SER A 111 32.03 -31.47 -30.80
N LYS A 112 30.98 -31.63 -31.61
CA LYS A 112 29.90 -30.64 -31.72
C LYS A 112 28.81 -30.88 -30.69
N ASN A 113 28.26 -29.78 -30.20
CA ASN A 113 27.02 -29.81 -29.46
C ASN A 113 25.87 -30.34 -30.29
N VAL A 114 24.97 -31.10 -29.70
CA VAL A 114 23.76 -31.66 -30.31
C VAL A 114 22.57 -31.11 -29.61
N PRO A 115 21.80 -30.17 -30.19
CA PRO A 115 20.61 -29.59 -29.64
C PRO A 115 19.56 -30.66 -29.27
N GLY A 116 18.71 -30.39 -28.27
CA GLY A 116 17.65 -31.30 -27.82
C GLY A 116 18.10 -32.33 -26.79
N TYR A 117 19.32 -32.26 -26.27
CA TYR A 117 19.86 -33.13 -25.25
C TYR A 117 20.42 -32.33 -24.06
N GLY A 118 19.91 -32.63 -22.86
CA GLY A 118 20.35 -31.97 -21.61
C GLY A 118 19.54 -30.73 -21.28
N ASP A 119 20.18 -29.81 -20.54
CA ASP A 119 19.55 -28.62 -19.96
C ASP A 119 19.60 -27.40 -20.91
N THR A 120 20.49 -27.43 -21.89
CA THR A 120 20.76 -26.29 -22.77
C THR A 120 20.83 -26.74 -24.25
N GLU A 121 20.30 -25.90 -25.13
CA GLU A 121 20.36 -26.13 -26.59
C GLU A 121 21.56 -25.48 -27.23
N ARG A 122 22.76 -26.00 -26.89
CA ARG A 122 24.02 -25.50 -27.43
C ARG A 122 24.24 -25.89 -28.90
N VAL A 123 24.90 -25.04 -29.64
CA VAL A 123 25.31 -25.29 -31.03
C VAL A 123 26.83 -25.11 -31.20
N GLY A 124 27.38 -25.49 -32.38
CA GLY A 124 28.81 -25.35 -32.67
C GLY A 124 29.66 -26.37 -31.93
N GLN A 125 30.96 -26.08 -31.77
CA GLN A 125 31.91 -26.96 -31.10
C GLN A 125 31.80 -26.80 -29.61
N TRP A 126 31.81 -27.92 -28.88
CA TRP A 126 32.04 -27.98 -27.46
C TRP A 126 33.51 -27.76 -27.10
N ILE A 127 34.38 -28.55 -27.77
CA ILE A 127 35.83 -28.42 -27.76
C ILE A 127 36.34 -28.65 -29.21
N PHE A 128 37.63 -28.43 -29.43
CA PHE A 128 38.18 -28.70 -30.74
C PHE A 128 38.16 -30.19 -31.07
N PRO A 129 37.86 -30.58 -32.33
CA PRO A 129 37.79 -31.99 -32.72
C PRO A 129 39.16 -32.66 -32.73
N VAL A 130 39.18 -33.98 -32.56
CA VAL A 130 40.40 -34.77 -32.74
C VAL A 130 41.01 -34.55 -34.14
N GLY A 131 42.24 -34.13 -34.19
CA GLY A 131 42.93 -33.73 -35.42
C GLY A 131 42.48 -32.36 -35.91
N VAL A 132 42.44 -31.41 -34.99
CA VAL A 132 42.08 -30.00 -35.24
C VAL A 132 42.82 -29.41 -36.41
N LYS A 133 42.15 -28.56 -37.18
CA LYS A 133 42.65 -27.95 -38.45
C LYS A 133 42.94 -26.47 -38.27
N LYS A 134 43.81 -25.93 -39.10
CA LYS A 134 44.12 -24.48 -39.23
C LYS A 134 42.97 -23.75 -39.96
N LYS A 135 41.81 -23.67 -39.27
CA LYS A 135 40.61 -23.00 -39.76
C LYS A 135 39.80 -22.49 -38.56
N ASP A 136 38.89 -21.59 -38.82
CA ASP A 136 37.98 -21.08 -37.80
C ASP A 136 36.92 -22.13 -37.40
N TYR A 137 36.49 -22.06 -36.19
CA TYR A 137 35.44 -22.92 -35.59
C TYR A 137 34.34 -22.09 -34.97
N LEU A 138 33.10 -22.48 -35.21
CA LEU A 138 31.97 -21.97 -34.43
C LEU A 138 31.99 -22.65 -33.05
N VAL A 139 32.07 -21.89 -31.98
CA VAL A 139 32.19 -22.39 -30.61
C VAL A 139 31.06 -21.79 -29.77
N TRP A 140 30.44 -22.60 -28.97
CA TRP A 140 29.41 -22.12 -28.00
C TRP A 140 30.09 -21.40 -26.82
N ASN A 141 29.52 -20.25 -26.45
CA ASN A 141 29.94 -19.52 -25.25
C ASN A 141 29.06 -19.97 -24.08
N SER A 142 29.62 -20.71 -23.12
CA SER A 142 28.89 -21.24 -21.98
C SER A 142 28.33 -20.14 -21.04
N ASP A 143 28.90 -18.94 -21.06
CA ASP A 143 28.36 -17.82 -20.29
C ASP A 143 27.01 -17.33 -20.84
N MET A 144 26.63 -17.78 -22.04
CA MET A 144 25.36 -17.48 -22.68
C MET A 144 24.28 -18.55 -22.44
N ASP A 145 24.55 -19.60 -21.67
CA ASP A 145 23.56 -20.66 -21.43
C ASP A 145 22.28 -20.12 -20.77
N GLU A 146 22.42 -19.30 -19.74
CA GLU A 146 21.29 -18.72 -19.03
C GLU A 146 20.60 -17.62 -19.82
N PRO A 147 21.31 -16.60 -20.35
CA PRO A 147 20.68 -15.60 -21.20
C PRO A 147 19.97 -16.17 -22.44
N TYR A 148 20.52 -17.24 -23.04
CA TYR A 148 19.88 -17.94 -24.17
C TYR A 148 18.60 -18.67 -23.73
N ARG A 149 18.66 -19.40 -22.64
CA ARG A 149 17.49 -20.13 -22.09
C ARG A 149 16.35 -19.18 -21.69
N GLU A 150 16.69 -18.01 -21.20
CA GLU A 150 15.73 -16.97 -20.83
C GLU A 150 15.24 -16.15 -22.04
N GLY A 151 15.83 -16.34 -23.20
CA GLY A 151 15.41 -15.69 -24.44
C GLY A 151 15.96 -14.27 -24.65
N TYR A 152 16.95 -13.87 -23.89
CA TYR A 152 17.60 -12.56 -24.06
C TYR A 152 18.60 -12.52 -25.21
N VAL A 153 19.23 -13.66 -25.53
CA VAL A 153 20.17 -13.79 -26.66
C VAL A 153 19.69 -14.84 -27.65
N ASP A 154 20.01 -14.66 -28.91
CA ASP A 154 19.75 -15.68 -29.94
C ASP A 154 20.96 -16.60 -30.12
N VAL A 155 20.80 -17.61 -30.96
CA VAL A 155 21.87 -18.60 -31.24
C VAL A 155 23.12 -18.01 -31.85
N ASN A 156 23.01 -16.90 -32.58
CA ASN A 156 24.16 -16.26 -33.21
C ASN A 156 24.98 -15.43 -32.21
N ASP A 157 24.29 -14.87 -31.20
CA ASP A 157 24.95 -14.14 -30.13
C ASP A 157 25.51 -15.09 -29.06
N ALA A 158 24.92 -16.30 -28.90
CA ALA A 158 25.39 -17.32 -27.97
C ALA A 158 26.55 -18.14 -28.46
N ALA A 159 26.82 -18.17 -29.79
CA ALA A 159 27.91 -18.89 -30.40
C ALA A 159 28.85 -17.96 -31.19
N GLY A 160 30.10 -17.96 -30.83
CA GLY A 160 31.12 -17.12 -31.47
C GLY A 160 32.09 -17.89 -32.37
N ILE A 161 32.84 -17.14 -33.21
CA ILE A 161 33.88 -17.72 -34.05
C ILE A 161 35.22 -17.71 -33.29
N ALA A 162 35.81 -18.89 -33.13
CA ALA A 162 37.20 -19.03 -32.68
C ALA A 162 38.12 -18.99 -33.94
N HIS A 163 38.80 -17.87 -34.12
CA HIS A 163 39.69 -17.62 -35.26
C HIS A 163 41.04 -18.26 -35.05
N TYR A 164 41.57 -18.98 -36.06
CA TYR A 164 42.89 -19.52 -36.04
C TYR A 164 43.95 -18.42 -36.13
N MET A 165 44.83 -18.33 -35.15
CA MET A 165 45.85 -17.28 -35.04
C MET A 165 47.27 -17.74 -35.36
N GLY A 166 47.56 -19.03 -35.22
CA GLY A 166 48.92 -19.53 -35.47
C GLY A 166 49.25 -20.82 -34.70
N GLU A 167 50.53 -21.14 -34.71
CA GLU A 167 51.09 -22.30 -33.97
C GLU A 167 51.93 -21.82 -32.80
N LYS A 168 51.84 -22.54 -31.67
CA LYS A 168 52.60 -22.26 -30.48
C LYS A 168 52.98 -23.59 -29.83
N GLU A 169 54.14 -23.65 -29.15
CA GLU A 169 54.50 -24.78 -28.30
C GLU A 169 54.20 -24.41 -26.83
N ILE A 170 53.40 -25.22 -26.16
CA ILE A 170 53.03 -25.08 -24.75
C ILE A 170 53.39 -26.34 -23.99
N ALA A 171 54.18 -26.21 -22.92
CA ALA A 171 54.63 -27.32 -22.10
C ALA A 171 55.20 -28.51 -22.92
N GLY A 172 55.91 -28.22 -24.05
CA GLY A 172 56.51 -29.22 -24.94
C GLY A 172 55.47 -29.93 -25.85
N VAL A 173 54.33 -29.32 -26.10
CA VAL A 173 53.31 -29.83 -27.02
C VAL A 173 53.03 -28.79 -28.06
N LYS A 174 52.89 -29.21 -29.32
CA LYS A 174 52.50 -28.34 -30.44
C LYS A 174 51.01 -28.08 -30.38
N THR A 175 50.67 -26.82 -30.33
CA THR A 175 49.25 -26.36 -30.25
C THR A 175 48.94 -25.40 -31.42
N TYR A 176 47.62 -25.26 -31.68
CA TYR A 176 47.04 -24.19 -32.50
C TYR A 176 46.40 -23.21 -31.56
N GLU A 177 46.69 -21.92 -31.75
CA GLU A 177 46.08 -20.81 -31.02
C GLU A 177 44.81 -20.40 -31.73
N TYR A 178 43.73 -20.30 -30.95
CA TYR A 178 42.41 -19.80 -31.35
C TYR A 178 41.98 -18.66 -30.45
N ARG A 179 41.49 -17.59 -31.09
CA ARG A 179 40.92 -16.46 -30.33
C ARG A 179 39.46 -16.27 -30.70
N GLY A 180 38.63 -16.13 -29.69
CA GLY A 180 37.26 -15.72 -29.79
C GLY A 180 37.08 -14.34 -29.18
N HIS A 181 36.31 -13.49 -29.83
CA HIS A 181 35.88 -12.21 -29.33
C HIS A 181 34.36 -12.19 -29.38
N GLN A 182 33.72 -11.78 -28.28
CA GLN A 182 32.31 -11.51 -28.23
C GLN A 182 32.12 -10.01 -28.07
N ASP A 183 31.56 -9.41 -29.13
CA ASP A 183 31.09 -8.03 -29.07
C ASP A 183 30.05 -7.88 -27.99
N GLU A 184 29.71 -6.65 -27.62
CA GLU A 184 28.70 -6.33 -26.63
C GLU A 184 27.34 -6.92 -27.01
N VAL A 185 26.79 -7.79 -26.14
CA VAL A 185 25.50 -8.45 -26.29
C VAL A 185 24.64 -8.15 -25.07
N TYR A 186 23.36 -7.81 -25.29
CA TYR A 186 22.37 -7.70 -24.23
C TYR A 186 22.08 -9.09 -23.65
N ILE A 187 22.21 -9.25 -22.33
CA ILE A 187 22.07 -10.54 -21.63
C ILE A 187 20.92 -10.56 -20.63
N GLY A 188 20.11 -9.53 -20.54
CA GLY A 188 18.94 -9.48 -19.67
C GLY A 188 18.81 -8.19 -18.86
N PRO A 189 17.80 -8.10 -18.00
CA PRO A 189 17.60 -6.97 -17.12
C PRO A 189 18.74 -6.82 -16.11
N GLY A 190 18.83 -5.65 -15.48
CA GLY A 190 19.78 -5.41 -14.39
C GLY A 190 19.54 -6.35 -13.21
N PRO A 191 20.57 -6.62 -12.39
CA PRO A 191 20.44 -7.46 -11.22
C PRO A 191 19.50 -6.87 -10.17
N GLU A 192 19.01 -7.72 -9.26
CA GLU A 192 18.12 -7.30 -8.17
C GLU A 192 18.69 -6.09 -7.40
N GLY A 193 17.85 -5.11 -7.13
CA GLY A 193 18.23 -3.85 -6.49
C GLY A 193 18.74 -2.75 -7.45
N THR A 194 18.76 -3.00 -8.77
CA THR A 194 18.93 -1.93 -9.77
C THR A 194 17.57 -1.46 -10.29
N PRO A 195 17.46 -0.22 -10.83
CA PRO A 195 16.22 0.25 -11.47
C PRO A 195 15.69 -0.74 -12.50
N PRO A 196 14.36 -0.95 -12.62
CA PRO A 196 13.77 -1.99 -13.47
C PRO A 196 14.14 -1.92 -14.96
N GLU A 197 14.36 -0.71 -15.47
CA GLU A 197 14.75 -0.53 -16.88
C GLU A 197 16.25 -0.69 -17.12
N SER A 198 17.03 -1.02 -16.07
CA SER A 198 18.47 -1.30 -16.21
C SER A 198 18.71 -2.53 -17.08
N ARG A 199 19.73 -2.47 -17.90
CA ARG A 199 20.08 -3.52 -18.88
C ARG A 199 21.48 -4.04 -18.63
N MET A 200 21.63 -5.38 -18.68
CA MET A 200 22.93 -6.02 -18.59
C MET A 200 23.47 -6.33 -19.98
N TYR A 201 24.74 -6.04 -20.17
CA TYR A 201 25.48 -6.35 -21.39
C TYR A 201 26.73 -7.15 -21.05
N TYR A 202 27.06 -8.08 -21.94
CA TYR A 202 28.24 -8.94 -21.86
C TYR A 202 29.19 -8.64 -23.02
N MET A 203 30.47 -8.62 -22.75
CA MET A 203 31.53 -8.71 -23.76
C MET A 203 32.68 -9.57 -23.24
N GLY A 204 33.40 -10.25 -24.12
CA GLY A 204 34.47 -11.11 -23.68
C GLY A 204 35.46 -11.51 -24.74
N ASP A 205 36.68 -11.74 -24.30
CA ASP A 205 37.79 -12.28 -25.08
C ASP A 205 38.17 -13.64 -24.52
N GLN A 206 38.50 -14.58 -25.41
CA GLN A 206 39.03 -15.87 -24.99
C GLN A 206 40.12 -16.32 -25.92
N THR A 207 41.15 -16.98 -25.40
CA THR A 207 42.19 -17.61 -26.14
C THR A 207 42.35 -19.06 -25.71
N ALA A 208 42.33 -19.98 -26.64
CA ALA A 208 42.51 -21.41 -26.41
C ALA A 208 43.67 -21.94 -27.24
N TRP A 209 44.50 -22.75 -26.60
CA TRP A 209 45.61 -23.44 -27.30
C TRP A 209 45.27 -24.93 -27.36
N ALA A 210 44.86 -25.39 -28.52
CA ALA A 210 44.49 -26.80 -28.75
C ALA A 210 45.63 -27.64 -29.32
N GLU A 211 45.90 -28.81 -28.72
CA GLU A 211 46.87 -29.76 -29.26
C GLU A 211 46.43 -30.29 -30.62
N VAL A 212 47.38 -30.32 -31.58
CA VAL A 212 47.09 -30.49 -33.00
C VAL A 212 46.49 -31.86 -33.40
N LYS A 213 46.77 -32.92 -32.63
CA LYS A 213 46.29 -34.28 -32.91
C LYS A 213 45.03 -34.64 -32.14
N THR A 214 44.97 -34.29 -30.86
CA THR A 214 43.92 -34.69 -29.96
C THR A 214 42.79 -33.66 -29.89
N GLY A 215 43.09 -32.38 -30.18
CA GLY A 215 42.15 -31.27 -29.98
C GLY A 215 41.97 -30.86 -28.54
N LEU A 216 42.70 -31.47 -27.58
CA LEU A 216 42.65 -31.08 -26.16
C LEU A 216 43.13 -29.64 -26.00
N ILE A 217 42.41 -28.87 -25.19
CA ILE A 217 42.81 -27.51 -24.81
C ILE A 217 43.87 -27.57 -23.74
N VAL A 218 45.11 -27.30 -24.12
CA VAL A 218 46.30 -27.39 -23.25
C VAL A 218 46.46 -26.18 -22.36
N ASP A 219 46.02 -25.01 -22.87
CA ASP A 219 46.01 -23.76 -22.10
C ASP A 219 44.79 -22.91 -22.54
N TYR A 220 44.31 -22.08 -21.62
CA TYR A 220 43.13 -21.28 -21.79
C TYR A 220 43.20 -20.01 -20.98
N ASP A 221 42.81 -18.90 -21.60
CA ASP A 221 42.71 -17.57 -21.02
C ASP A 221 41.38 -16.94 -21.42
N LYS A 222 40.64 -16.39 -20.47
CA LYS A 222 39.34 -15.74 -20.73
C LYS A 222 39.20 -14.48 -19.88
N HIS A 223 38.82 -13.40 -20.56
CA HIS A 223 38.47 -12.15 -19.92
C HIS A 223 37.05 -11.76 -20.29
N VAL A 224 36.18 -11.56 -19.29
CA VAL A 224 34.78 -11.22 -19.41
C VAL A 224 34.51 -9.92 -18.71
N VAL A 225 33.77 -9.04 -19.34
CA VAL A 225 33.26 -7.81 -18.72
C VAL A 225 31.75 -7.75 -18.93
N GLN A 226 31.05 -7.52 -17.83
CA GLN A 226 29.63 -7.20 -17.89
C GLN A 226 29.41 -5.76 -17.47
N TYR A 227 28.50 -5.09 -18.17
CA TYR A 227 28.11 -3.71 -17.89
C TYR A 227 26.64 -3.66 -17.54
N ILE A 228 26.30 -2.75 -16.62
CA ILE A 228 24.93 -2.30 -16.39
C ILE A 228 24.77 -0.95 -17.09
N GLU A 229 23.80 -0.86 -17.97
CA GLU A 229 23.31 0.40 -18.53
C GLU A 229 22.12 0.84 -17.69
N PHE A 230 22.25 2.00 -17.05
CA PHE A 230 21.22 2.59 -16.23
C PHE A 230 20.32 3.50 -17.07
N PRO A 231 18.99 3.48 -16.82
CA PRO A 231 18.08 4.40 -17.49
C PRO A 231 18.28 5.85 -17.00
N ASP A 232 17.45 6.75 -17.51
CA ASP A 232 17.34 8.10 -16.95
C ASP A 232 16.73 8.02 -15.53
N LEU A 233 17.53 8.34 -14.53
CA LEU A 233 17.13 8.35 -13.12
C LEU A 233 16.53 9.68 -12.68
N HIS A 234 16.31 10.64 -13.58
CA HIS A 234 15.61 11.91 -13.30
C HIS A 234 14.08 11.76 -13.46
N LYS A 235 13.55 10.57 -13.23
CA LYS A 235 12.11 10.29 -13.20
C LYS A 235 11.75 9.42 -11.99
N LEU A 236 10.47 9.40 -11.64
CA LEU A 236 9.94 8.50 -10.62
C LEU A 236 10.24 7.04 -11.02
N PRO A 237 10.81 6.21 -10.13
CA PRO A 237 11.05 4.80 -10.43
C PRO A 237 9.73 4.07 -10.72
N SER A 238 9.71 3.20 -11.73
CA SER A 238 8.52 2.41 -12.08
C SER A 238 8.19 1.32 -11.06
N ASP A 239 9.13 0.96 -10.20
CA ASP A 239 9.00 0.03 -9.09
C ASP A 239 8.93 0.74 -7.71
N LEU A 240 8.59 2.03 -7.71
CA LEU A 240 8.50 2.80 -6.46
C LEU A 240 7.64 2.07 -5.44
N ASN A 241 8.18 1.89 -4.25
CA ASN A 241 7.48 1.35 -3.09
C ASN A 241 8.11 1.95 -1.83
N LEU A 242 7.59 3.08 -1.39
CA LEU A 242 8.15 3.86 -0.28
C LEU A 242 7.19 3.90 0.90
N THR A 243 7.73 3.75 2.09
CA THR A 243 7.01 3.95 3.34
C THR A 243 7.71 5.00 4.18
N ALA A 244 6.98 6.06 4.53
CA ALA A 244 7.44 7.10 5.43
C ALA A 244 6.65 7.06 6.74
N GLU A 245 7.32 7.14 7.86
CA GLU A 245 6.71 7.14 9.18
C GLU A 245 6.88 8.51 9.85
N LEU A 246 5.75 9.11 10.24
CA LEU A 246 5.71 10.33 11.02
C LEU A 246 5.25 10.02 12.43
N LYS A 247 5.83 10.67 13.43
CA LYS A 247 5.42 10.54 14.85
C LYS A 247 5.16 11.90 15.45
N GLY A 248 4.19 11.92 16.38
CA GLY A 248 3.88 13.12 17.10
C GLY A 248 2.64 13.05 17.93
N LYS A 249 2.01 14.20 18.13
CA LYS A 249 0.80 14.32 18.97
C LYS A 249 -0.39 14.72 18.12
N VAL A 250 -1.52 14.07 18.38
CA VAL A 250 -2.82 14.41 17.80
C VAL A 250 -3.79 14.63 18.96
N SER A 251 -4.58 15.70 18.88
CA SER A 251 -5.67 15.97 19.80
C SER A 251 -6.95 16.09 18.98
N VAL A 252 -8.01 15.38 19.38
CA VAL A 252 -9.30 15.36 18.67
C VAL A 252 -10.38 15.80 19.66
N PHE A 253 -11.24 16.73 19.23
CA PHE A 253 -12.38 17.15 20.00
C PHE A 253 -13.38 16.00 20.16
N ASN A 254 -13.83 15.77 21.38
CA ASN A 254 -14.79 14.72 21.70
C ASN A 254 -15.94 15.30 22.53
N LEU A 255 -17.12 15.40 21.90
CA LEU A 255 -18.31 15.96 22.52
C LEU A 255 -18.79 15.12 23.72
N SER A 256 -18.58 13.79 23.72
CA SER A 256 -18.97 12.92 24.83
C SER A 256 -18.19 13.17 26.13
N LYS A 257 -17.11 13.96 26.08
CA LYS A 257 -16.39 14.48 27.23
C LYS A 257 -16.97 15.79 27.80
N ALA A 258 -18.13 16.22 27.30
CA ALA A 258 -18.85 17.34 27.84
C ALA A 258 -19.02 17.19 29.37
N GLY A 259 -18.80 18.28 30.11
CA GLY A 259 -18.88 18.24 31.56
C GLY A 259 -17.65 17.77 32.34
N THR A 260 -16.63 17.16 31.66
CA THR A 260 -15.37 16.73 32.30
C THR A 260 -14.35 17.86 32.47
N GLY A 261 -14.55 18.98 31.78
CA GLY A 261 -13.61 20.10 31.70
C GLY A 261 -12.48 19.93 30.69
N ASP A 262 -12.34 18.76 30.09
CA ASP A 262 -11.37 18.47 29.01
C ASP A 262 -12.07 17.83 27.81
N TRP A 263 -12.26 18.59 26.77
CA TRP A 263 -12.98 18.24 25.55
C TRP A 263 -12.19 17.41 24.54
N TYR A 264 -10.93 17.01 24.87
CA TYR A 264 -10.03 16.42 23.89
C TYR A 264 -9.58 15.01 24.25
N ASP A 265 -9.61 14.14 23.27
CA ASP A 265 -8.80 12.94 23.27
C ASP A 265 -7.40 13.27 22.74
N ARG A 266 -6.36 12.80 23.43
CA ARG A 266 -4.96 13.06 23.08
C ARG A 266 -4.23 11.76 22.85
N TYR A 267 -3.55 11.69 21.70
CA TYR A 267 -2.85 10.50 21.26
C TYR A 267 -1.38 10.81 20.96
N ASN A 268 -0.49 9.89 21.33
CA ASN A 268 0.80 9.80 20.67
C ASN A 268 0.58 9.02 19.39
N ALA A 269 0.64 9.73 18.27
CA ALA A 269 0.28 9.19 16.96
C ALA A 269 1.51 8.73 16.18
N THR A 270 1.34 7.62 15.48
CA THR A 270 2.21 7.19 14.39
C THR A 270 1.40 7.20 13.10
N VAL A 271 1.83 8.00 12.13
CA VAL A 271 1.23 8.08 10.79
C VAL A 271 2.19 7.46 9.79
N VAL A 272 1.74 6.43 9.12
CA VAL A 272 2.48 5.72 8.07
C VAL A 272 1.91 6.16 6.73
N ASN A 273 2.76 6.75 5.89
CA ASN A 273 2.44 7.05 4.50
C ASN A 273 3.14 6.03 3.61
N HIS A 274 2.40 5.26 2.87
CA HIS A 274 2.87 4.31 1.89
C HIS A 274 2.53 4.82 0.49
N VAL A 275 3.54 4.92 -0.38
CA VAL A 275 3.39 5.39 -1.77
C VAL A 275 4.06 4.38 -2.69
N TRP A 276 3.34 3.91 -3.72
CA TRP A 276 3.85 2.92 -4.68
C TRP A 276 3.36 3.21 -6.10
N VAL A 277 4.10 2.73 -7.09
CA VAL A 277 3.62 2.69 -8.47
C VAL A 277 2.82 1.41 -8.65
N GLU A 278 1.52 1.55 -8.93
CA GLU A 278 0.62 0.41 -9.20
C GLU A 278 0.84 -0.11 -10.61
N ASN A 279 0.93 0.79 -11.59
CA ASN A 279 1.16 0.47 -12.98
C ASN A 279 1.82 1.66 -13.72
N PRO A 280 2.97 1.46 -14.38
CA PRO A 280 3.52 2.41 -15.32
C PRO A 280 2.78 2.30 -16.67
N GLU A 281 1.69 3.06 -16.85
CA GLU A 281 0.85 3.02 -18.06
C GLU A 281 1.64 3.38 -19.33
N THR A 282 2.48 4.43 -19.24
CA THR A 282 3.38 4.88 -20.29
C THR A 282 4.64 5.50 -19.67
N ASP A 283 5.65 5.84 -20.49
CA ASP A 283 6.83 6.57 -20.01
C ASP A 283 6.52 7.96 -19.39
N SER A 284 5.35 8.52 -19.68
CA SER A 284 4.92 9.84 -19.22
C SER A 284 3.73 9.83 -18.24
N LEU A 285 3.21 8.65 -17.90
CA LEU A 285 2.06 8.49 -17.03
C LEU A 285 2.20 7.23 -16.18
N TYR A 286 2.27 7.41 -14.86
CA TYR A 286 2.28 6.33 -13.88
C TYR A 286 1.00 6.40 -13.02
N MET A 287 0.39 5.26 -12.75
CA MET A 287 -0.66 5.13 -11.73
C MET A 287 0.04 4.93 -10.39
N VAL A 288 -0.09 5.94 -9.53
CA VAL A 288 0.57 5.98 -8.22
C VAL A 288 -0.47 5.79 -7.12
N GLY A 289 -0.32 4.72 -6.35
CA GLY A 289 -1.08 4.47 -5.14
C GLY A 289 -0.49 5.24 -3.96
N SER A 290 -1.34 5.74 -3.10
CA SER A 290 -0.97 6.29 -1.81
C SER A 290 -1.91 5.86 -0.71
N GLU A 291 -1.37 5.46 0.43
CA GLU A 291 -2.13 5.07 1.61
C GLU A 291 -1.55 5.79 2.84
N MET A 292 -2.44 6.38 3.63
CA MET A 292 -2.08 6.99 4.91
C MET A 292 -2.83 6.28 6.04
N ILE A 293 -2.08 5.74 6.99
CA ILE A 293 -2.61 5.01 8.15
C ILE A 293 -2.12 5.69 9.42
N ALA A 294 -3.04 6.17 10.24
CA ALA A 294 -2.74 6.77 11.53
C ALA A 294 -3.17 5.87 12.69
N LYS A 295 -2.29 5.62 13.64
CA LYS A 295 -2.51 4.77 14.82
C LYS A 295 -2.04 5.46 16.10
N ASP A 296 -2.67 5.11 17.21
CA ASP A 296 -2.20 5.48 18.54
C ASP A 296 -1.00 4.62 19.00
N GLU A 297 -0.48 4.89 20.18
CA GLU A 297 0.65 4.15 20.78
C GLU A 297 0.35 2.67 21.09
N ASN A 298 -0.93 2.26 21.12
CA ASN A 298 -1.37 0.89 21.34
C ASN A 298 -1.65 0.16 20.01
N GLY A 299 -1.54 0.85 18.88
CA GLY A 299 -1.80 0.32 17.55
C GLY A 299 -3.27 0.39 17.11
N HIS A 300 -4.15 1.06 17.88
CA HIS A 300 -5.53 1.31 17.46
C HIS A 300 -5.57 2.39 16.39
N MET A 301 -6.50 2.24 15.46
CA MET A 301 -6.71 3.24 14.40
C MET A 301 -7.22 4.56 15.01
N LEU A 302 -6.64 5.66 14.57
CA LEU A 302 -7.15 7.00 14.86
C LEU A 302 -8.35 7.32 13.95
N PRO A 303 -9.10 8.41 14.18
CA PRO A 303 -10.28 8.76 13.39
C PRO A 303 -10.03 8.75 11.88
N ASP A 304 -11.09 8.46 11.12
CA ASP A 304 -11.03 8.26 9.65
C ASP A 304 -10.51 9.50 8.90
N GLU A 305 -10.65 10.69 9.46
CA GLU A 305 -10.10 11.94 8.89
C GLU A 305 -8.56 11.95 8.82
N LEU A 306 -7.91 11.05 9.54
CA LEU A 306 -6.46 10.84 9.52
C LEU A 306 -6.04 9.60 8.72
N GLN A 307 -6.98 8.97 8.03
CA GLN A 307 -6.76 7.85 7.13
C GLN A 307 -6.93 8.32 5.68
N GLY A 308 -6.26 7.67 4.74
CA GLY A 308 -6.41 8.02 3.34
C GLY A 308 -5.95 6.91 2.40
N TYR A 309 -6.63 6.78 1.28
CA TYR A 309 -6.24 5.88 0.19
C TYR A 309 -6.63 6.52 -1.14
N SER A 310 -5.71 6.50 -2.11
CA SER A 310 -6.02 6.90 -3.49
C SER A 310 -5.08 6.21 -4.48
N ILE A 311 -5.54 6.13 -5.73
CA ILE A 311 -4.71 5.80 -6.90
C ILE A 311 -4.90 6.92 -7.90
N ASP A 312 -3.81 7.55 -8.30
CA ASP A 312 -3.80 8.77 -9.11
C ASP A 312 -2.86 8.66 -10.29
N GLY A 313 -3.21 9.24 -11.43
CA GLY A 313 -2.29 9.42 -12.56
C GLY A 313 -1.29 10.54 -12.26
N VAL A 314 0.00 10.26 -12.43
CA VAL A 314 1.10 11.21 -12.17
C VAL A 314 2.11 11.16 -13.31
N ASN A 315 2.58 12.32 -13.75
CA ASN A 315 3.71 12.41 -14.66
C ASN A 315 5.01 12.10 -13.90
N PRO A 316 5.76 11.04 -14.26
CA PRO A 316 6.92 10.60 -13.50
C PRO A 316 8.12 11.57 -13.54
N TYR A 317 8.18 12.50 -14.49
CA TYR A 317 9.25 13.50 -14.62
C TYR A 317 8.95 14.80 -13.85
N THR A 318 7.70 15.28 -13.94
CA THR A 318 7.32 16.55 -13.33
C THR A 318 6.68 16.40 -11.95
N MET A 319 6.26 15.18 -11.58
CA MET A 319 5.47 14.86 -10.38
C MET A 319 4.06 15.49 -10.39
N GLU A 320 3.61 16.03 -11.52
CA GLU A 320 2.28 16.61 -11.66
C GLU A 320 1.19 15.55 -11.77
N TYR A 321 0.08 15.80 -11.09
CA TYR A 321 -1.12 14.98 -11.26
C TYR A 321 -1.72 15.15 -12.66
N ASP A 322 -2.09 14.04 -13.29
CA ASP A 322 -2.77 14.05 -14.58
C ASP A 322 -4.28 14.22 -14.40
N SER A 323 -4.83 15.27 -15.01
CA SER A 323 -6.26 15.64 -14.85
C SER A 323 -7.26 14.67 -15.46
N MET A 324 -6.82 13.68 -16.25
CA MET A 324 -7.67 12.62 -16.79
C MET A 324 -7.77 11.42 -15.83
N PHE A 325 -6.78 11.24 -14.97
CA PHE A 325 -6.63 10.08 -14.09
C PHE A 325 -6.54 10.45 -12.60
N SER A 326 -6.78 11.73 -12.27
CA SER A 326 -6.86 12.22 -10.89
C SER A 326 -7.77 13.43 -10.80
N ASP A 327 -8.49 13.55 -9.70
CA ASP A 327 -9.20 14.78 -9.31
C ASP A 327 -8.29 15.76 -8.54
N LYS A 328 -7.09 15.33 -8.20
CA LYS A 328 -6.05 16.15 -7.57
C LYS A 328 -5.35 17.05 -8.59
N ARG A 329 -4.68 18.08 -8.08
CA ARG A 329 -3.97 19.09 -8.89
C ARG A 329 -2.63 19.42 -8.27
N GLY A 330 -1.74 20.04 -9.07
CA GLY A 330 -0.39 20.37 -8.64
C GLY A 330 0.51 19.14 -8.59
N LEU A 331 1.45 19.10 -7.66
CA LEU A 331 2.46 18.08 -7.58
C LEU A 331 2.15 17.05 -6.47
N LEU A 332 2.40 15.80 -6.75
CA LEU A 332 2.42 14.72 -5.74
C LEU A 332 3.52 14.98 -4.69
N THR A 333 4.70 15.33 -5.16
CA THR A 333 5.90 15.60 -4.36
C THR A 333 6.83 16.54 -5.11
N PHE A 334 7.99 16.90 -4.54
CA PHE A 334 8.99 17.69 -5.24
C PHE A 334 9.57 16.93 -6.43
N PRO A 335 9.78 17.59 -7.60
CA PRO A 335 10.38 16.94 -8.76
C PRO A 335 11.86 16.64 -8.53
N ILE A 336 12.42 15.73 -9.31
CA ILE A 336 13.86 15.49 -9.31
C ILE A 336 14.57 16.71 -9.91
N GLY A 337 15.66 17.15 -9.28
CA GLY A 337 16.33 18.39 -9.67
C GLY A 337 15.60 19.65 -9.15
N VAL A 338 15.29 19.67 -7.87
CA VAL A 338 14.57 20.77 -7.22
C VAL A 338 15.34 22.09 -7.32
N GLU A 339 14.65 23.13 -7.74
CA GLU A 339 15.17 24.49 -7.84
C GLU A 339 14.71 25.37 -6.67
N LYS A 340 15.40 26.49 -6.42
CA LYS A 340 15.05 27.48 -5.39
C LYS A 340 13.85 28.34 -5.82
N LYS A 341 12.70 27.71 -6.04
CA LYS A 341 11.43 28.34 -6.43
C LYS A 341 10.27 27.72 -5.65
N ASP A 342 9.10 28.32 -5.77
CA ASP A 342 7.89 27.83 -5.13
C ASP A 342 7.30 26.62 -5.89
N TYR A 343 6.72 25.68 -5.14
CA TYR A 343 6.10 24.46 -5.69
C TYR A 343 4.64 24.30 -5.23
N PRO A 344 3.68 24.08 -6.14
CA PRO A 344 2.28 23.87 -5.83
C PRO A 344 2.05 22.39 -5.47
N LEU A 345 2.19 22.01 -4.21
CA LEU A 345 1.97 20.65 -3.73
C LEU A 345 0.48 20.39 -3.45
N TRP A 346 0.02 19.18 -3.69
CA TRP A 346 -1.29 18.75 -3.22
C TRP A 346 -1.29 18.62 -1.71
N ASP A 347 -2.28 19.22 -1.06
CA ASP A 347 -2.46 19.16 0.38
C ASP A 347 -3.80 18.46 0.69
N SER A 348 -3.72 17.23 1.19
CA SER A 348 -4.88 16.40 1.52
C SER A 348 -5.73 16.99 2.66
N GLN A 349 -5.15 17.84 3.52
CA GLN A 349 -5.86 18.47 4.64
C GLN A 349 -6.89 19.51 4.15
N ILE A 350 -6.63 20.11 3.01
CA ILE A 350 -7.54 21.10 2.42
C ILE A 350 -8.19 20.61 1.12
N GLY A 351 -7.83 19.42 0.63
CA GLY A 351 -8.31 18.91 -0.65
C GLY A 351 -7.98 19.86 -1.82
N ASN A 352 -6.84 20.55 -1.76
CA ASN A 352 -6.44 21.54 -2.77
C ASN A 352 -4.91 21.74 -2.75
N ILE A 353 -4.42 22.62 -3.62
CA ILE A 353 -3.01 23.01 -3.68
C ILE A 353 -2.64 23.88 -2.50
N SER A 354 -1.52 23.55 -1.85
CA SER A 354 -0.77 24.37 -0.91
C SER A 354 0.59 24.71 -1.53
N VAL A 355 0.96 25.99 -1.56
CA VAL A 355 2.22 26.42 -2.17
C VAL A 355 3.36 26.31 -1.16
N ALA A 356 4.33 25.45 -1.46
CA ALA A 356 5.56 25.32 -0.69
C ALA A 356 6.57 26.39 -1.15
N HIS A 357 6.74 27.42 -0.35
CA HIS A 357 7.66 28.54 -0.62
C HIS A 357 9.09 28.19 -0.22
N PHE A 358 10.06 28.47 -1.11
CA PHE A 358 11.47 28.35 -0.78
C PHE A 358 11.86 29.40 0.28
N VAL A 359 12.44 28.93 1.40
CA VAL A 359 12.84 29.84 2.51
C VAL A 359 14.34 29.83 2.80
N GLY A 360 15.09 28.87 2.25
CA GLY A 360 16.55 28.83 2.45
C GLY A 360 17.16 27.45 2.26
N GLU A 361 18.44 27.37 2.61
CA GLU A 361 19.24 26.14 2.61
C GLU A 361 19.55 25.76 4.05
N GLU A 362 19.51 24.46 4.36
CA GLU A 362 19.81 23.94 5.69
C GLU A 362 20.51 22.59 5.58
N ASN A 363 21.57 22.40 6.38
CA ASN A 363 22.26 21.11 6.43
C ASN A 363 21.59 20.22 7.48
N ILE A 364 21.08 19.06 7.06
CA ILE A 364 20.41 18.09 7.92
C ILE A 364 21.30 16.86 8.04
N ALA A 365 21.90 16.66 9.20
CA ALA A 365 22.76 15.54 9.55
C ALA A 365 23.89 15.26 8.51
N GLY A 366 24.42 16.31 7.89
CA GLY A 366 25.49 16.23 6.91
C GLY A 366 25.06 16.39 5.46
N LEU A 367 23.76 16.30 5.17
CA LEU A 367 23.19 16.45 3.83
C LEU A 367 22.67 17.89 3.64
N ASP A 368 23.08 18.54 2.55
CA ASP A 368 22.57 19.84 2.18
C ASP A 368 21.18 19.73 1.58
N THR A 369 20.24 20.49 2.12
CA THR A 369 18.83 20.45 1.72
C THR A 369 18.30 21.84 1.42
N TYR A 370 17.27 21.90 0.58
CA TYR A 370 16.44 23.09 0.41
C TYR A 370 15.25 23.01 1.36
N LYS A 371 15.01 24.13 2.07
CA LYS A 371 13.91 24.25 3.01
C LYS A 371 12.75 24.97 2.37
N TYR A 372 11.57 24.35 2.45
CA TYR A 372 10.30 24.91 1.97
C TYR A 372 9.30 24.98 3.11
N VAL A 373 8.42 25.97 3.04
CA VAL A 373 7.30 26.11 3.99
C VAL A 373 6.01 26.31 3.20
N ALA A 374 5.05 25.42 3.42
CA ALA A 374 3.68 25.56 2.96
C ALA A 374 2.84 26.03 4.13
N GLN A 375 2.14 27.15 3.97
CA GLN A 375 1.29 27.74 4.99
C GLN A 375 -0.15 27.86 4.50
N VAL A 376 -1.07 27.34 5.28
CA VAL A 376 -2.51 27.46 5.04
C VAL A 376 -3.14 28.20 6.21
N ASN A 377 -3.95 29.23 5.92
CA ASN A 377 -4.59 30.03 6.94
C ASN A 377 -6.10 30.07 6.73
N ASN A 378 -6.85 29.60 7.73
CA ASN A 378 -8.30 29.65 7.80
C ASN A 378 -9.02 29.21 6.51
N TYR A 379 -8.56 28.10 5.94
CA TYR A 379 -9.13 27.53 4.72
C TYR A 379 -10.39 26.69 5.04
N PRO A 380 -11.54 26.89 4.37
CA PRO A 380 -12.74 26.10 4.64
C PRO A 380 -12.53 24.66 4.12
N VAL A 381 -12.65 23.68 5.01
CA VAL A 381 -12.44 22.26 4.69
C VAL A 381 -13.71 21.42 4.76
N GLY A 382 -14.84 22.03 5.10
CA GLY A 382 -16.14 21.37 5.09
C GLY A 382 -17.05 21.79 6.23
N THR A 383 -18.02 20.94 6.47
CA THR A 383 -18.99 21.09 7.56
C THR A 383 -19.15 19.74 8.26
N GLN A 384 -19.48 19.78 9.54
CA GLN A 384 -19.82 18.61 10.33
C GLN A 384 -21.21 18.79 10.91
N ASP A 385 -22.05 17.78 10.79
CA ASP A 385 -23.39 17.78 11.37
C ASP A 385 -23.28 17.65 12.89
N ILE A 386 -24.23 18.30 13.59
CA ILE A 386 -24.41 18.12 15.01
C ILE A 386 -25.50 17.05 15.19
N GLU A 387 -25.17 16.00 15.94
CA GLU A 387 -26.15 14.94 16.26
C GLU A 387 -27.40 15.55 16.89
N GLY A 388 -28.60 15.15 16.43
CA GLY A 388 -29.86 15.71 16.85
C GLY A 388 -30.21 17.08 16.27
N MET A 389 -29.33 17.70 15.45
CA MET A 389 -29.53 19.02 14.83
C MET A 389 -29.05 19.04 13.38
N SER A 390 -29.57 18.17 12.54
CA SER A 390 -29.15 18.00 11.15
C SER A 390 -29.29 19.25 10.27
N ASP A 391 -30.07 20.25 10.70
CA ASP A 391 -30.23 21.54 10.06
C ASP A 391 -29.10 22.54 10.39
N ARG A 392 -28.14 22.15 11.26
CA ARG A 392 -27.08 23.03 11.77
C ARG A 392 -25.72 22.38 11.64
N ASN A 393 -24.91 22.98 10.81
CA ASN A 393 -23.58 22.47 10.56
C ASN A 393 -22.51 23.32 11.22
N VAL A 394 -21.60 22.67 11.89
CA VAL A 394 -20.34 23.27 12.34
C VAL A 394 -19.47 23.48 11.13
N LYS A 395 -19.04 24.71 10.86
CA LYS A 395 -18.09 25.00 9.79
C LYS A 395 -16.69 24.66 10.26
N LEU A 396 -15.95 23.95 9.39
CA LEU A 396 -14.59 23.53 9.67
C LEU A 396 -13.61 24.33 8.82
N PHE A 397 -12.55 24.84 9.48
CA PHE A 397 -11.50 25.61 8.84
C PHE A 397 -10.13 25.05 9.22
N TYR A 398 -9.28 24.84 8.23
CA TYR A 398 -7.91 24.40 8.46
C TYR A 398 -6.93 25.58 8.53
N THR A 399 -6.01 25.51 9.47
CA THR A 399 -4.83 26.38 9.56
C THR A 399 -3.63 25.54 9.91
N GLY A 400 -2.56 25.62 9.13
CA GLY A 400 -1.38 24.81 9.39
C GLY A 400 -0.15 25.27 8.64
N ASN A 401 0.99 24.74 9.07
CA ASN A 401 2.29 24.91 8.45
C ASN A 401 2.91 23.53 8.23
N THR A 402 3.38 23.28 7.01
CA THR A 402 4.21 22.12 6.72
C THR A 402 5.58 22.60 6.27
N THR A 403 6.62 22.17 6.95
CA THR A 403 8.01 22.47 6.60
C THR A 403 8.65 21.22 6.01
N TYR A 404 9.25 21.37 4.84
CA TYR A 404 9.95 20.32 4.12
C TYR A 404 11.44 20.62 4.03
N TRP A 405 12.28 19.62 4.20
CA TRP A 405 13.71 19.66 3.88
C TRP A 405 13.96 18.66 2.77
N VAL A 406 14.35 19.16 1.62
CA VAL A 406 14.38 18.41 0.36
C VAL A 406 15.79 18.34 -0.17
N GLU A 407 16.28 17.15 -0.53
CA GLU A 407 17.54 16.98 -1.22
C GLU A 407 17.38 17.46 -2.68
N PRO A 408 18.17 18.46 -3.12
CA PRO A 408 17.89 19.15 -4.38
C PRO A 408 18.06 18.30 -5.65
N SER A 409 18.99 17.35 -5.66
CA SER A 409 19.27 16.56 -6.88
C SER A 409 18.19 15.50 -7.15
N THR A 410 17.55 15.00 -6.10
CA THR A 410 16.59 13.87 -6.17
C THR A 410 15.13 14.27 -5.92
N GLY A 411 14.90 15.44 -5.31
CA GLY A 411 13.56 15.82 -4.84
C GLY A 411 13.10 15.08 -3.59
N SER A 412 13.96 14.25 -3.00
CA SER A 412 13.62 13.46 -1.81
C SER A 412 13.37 14.32 -0.59
N ILE A 413 12.23 14.14 0.05
CA ILE A 413 11.92 14.78 1.33
C ILE A 413 12.69 14.05 2.44
N VAL A 414 13.75 14.69 2.93
CA VAL A 414 14.62 14.16 3.99
C VAL A 414 14.00 14.30 5.35
N ASN A 415 13.30 15.41 5.56
CA ASN A 415 12.58 15.70 6.79
C ASN A 415 11.31 16.46 6.49
N VAL A 416 10.27 16.20 7.28
CA VAL A 416 9.03 16.97 7.26
C VAL A 416 8.57 17.24 8.68
N LYS A 417 8.08 18.46 8.92
CA LYS A 417 7.41 18.84 10.15
C LYS A 417 6.06 19.43 9.80
N GLN A 418 5.00 18.84 10.32
CA GLN A 418 3.63 19.27 10.11
C GLN A 418 3.02 19.74 11.42
N GLU A 419 2.53 20.96 11.44
CA GLU A 419 1.78 21.55 12.54
C GLU A 419 0.48 22.09 11.96
N GLY A 420 -0.65 21.56 12.39
CA GLY A 420 -1.94 21.94 11.84
C GLY A 420 -3.06 21.82 12.85
N LYS A 421 -4.10 22.57 12.63
CA LYS A 421 -5.35 22.49 13.39
C LYS A 421 -6.56 22.71 12.50
N VAL A 422 -7.57 21.92 12.72
CA VAL A 422 -8.92 22.16 12.22
C VAL A 422 -9.70 22.92 13.28
N ILE A 423 -10.29 24.03 12.90
CA ILE A 423 -11.08 24.90 13.76
C ILE A 423 -12.55 24.66 13.47
N SER A 424 -13.32 24.31 14.48
CA SER A 424 -14.77 24.25 14.45
C SER A 424 -15.36 25.62 14.78
N GLN A 425 -16.22 26.13 13.92
CA GLN A 425 -17.04 27.32 14.16
C GLN A 425 -18.49 26.89 14.32
N PHE A 426 -18.97 26.90 15.57
CA PHE A 426 -20.34 26.53 15.91
C PHE A 426 -21.30 27.62 15.49
N PRO A 427 -22.48 27.26 14.91
CA PRO A 427 -23.55 28.23 14.63
C PRO A 427 -24.22 28.71 15.91
N ASP A 428 -25.26 29.52 15.78
CA ASP A 428 -26.18 29.81 16.89
C ASP A 428 -27.01 28.56 17.19
N LEU A 429 -26.86 28.03 18.39
CA LEU A 429 -27.55 26.83 18.83
C LEU A 429 -28.82 27.13 19.67
N HIS A 430 -29.08 28.40 20.01
CA HIS A 430 -30.22 28.81 20.81
C HIS A 430 -31.50 28.90 19.97
N THR A 431 -31.83 27.85 19.26
CA THR A 431 -33.09 27.72 18.52
C THR A 431 -33.57 26.27 18.56
N ILE A 432 -34.89 26.06 18.39
CA ILE A 432 -35.49 24.71 18.33
C ILE A 432 -35.04 24.02 17.04
N PRO A 433 -34.58 22.74 17.08
CA PRO A 433 -34.15 22.01 15.88
C PRO A 433 -35.30 21.73 14.89
N GLU A 434 -35.00 21.78 13.57
CA GLU A 434 -35.96 21.45 12.51
C GLU A 434 -36.32 19.97 12.43
N ASN A 435 -35.50 19.11 13.02
CA ASN A 435 -35.66 17.66 13.03
C ASN A 435 -36.10 17.13 14.39
N THR A 436 -36.73 17.97 15.22
CA THR A 436 -37.28 17.53 16.51
C THR A 436 -38.21 16.34 16.29
N ASP A 437 -37.94 15.24 17.01
CA ASP A 437 -38.76 14.02 17.02
C ASP A 437 -38.58 13.37 18.41
N SER A 438 -39.51 13.60 19.30
CA SER A 438 -39.41 13.20 20.74
C SER A 438 -40.66 12.51 21.19
N GLU A 439 -40.50 11.43 21.94
CA GLU A 439 -41.60 10.71 22.60
C GLU A 439 -41.50 10.91 24.10
N LEU A 440 -42.52 11.50 24.70
CA LEU A 440 -42.61 11.79 26.13
C LEU A 440 -43.59 10.83 26.77
N LYS A 441 -43.19 10.15 27.86
CA LYS A 441 -44.03 9.21 28.63
C LYS A 441 -44.36 9.78 29.96
N MET A 442 -45.67 9.84 30.22
CA MET A 442 -46.24 10.38 31.45
C MET A 442 -47.14 9.35 32.08
N GLU A 443 -47.20 9.38 33.41
CA GLU A 443 -48.08 8.52 34.19
C GLU A 443 -48.96 9.32 35.13
N GLY A 444 -50.13 8.80 35.44
CA GLY A 444 -51.00 9.53 36.35
C GLY A 444 -52.32 8.85 36.63
N LYS A 445 -53.25 9.66 37.16
CA LYS A 445 -54.61 9.22 37.48
C LYS A 445 -55.61 10.15 36.82
N LEU A 446 -56.56 9.56 36.12
CA LEU A 446 -57.70 10.23 35.55
C LEU A 446 -58.97 9.80 36.32
N TRP A 447 -59.73 10.75 36.78
CA TRP A 447 -61.03 10.50 37.36
C TRP A 447 -62.10 11.23 36.57
N ILE A 448 -63.15 10.53 36.18
CA ILE A 448 -64.31 11.06 35.47
C ILE A 448 -65.54 10.63 36.27
N ILE A 449 -66.46 11.56 36.44
CA ILE A 449 -67.70 11.36 37.28
C ILE A 449 -68.54 10.19 36.75
N SER A 450 -68.53 9.86 35.49
CA SER A 450 -69.26 8.75 34.90
C SER A 450 -68.53 7.41 34.96
N GLU A 451 -67.22 7.42 35.12
CA GLU A 451 -66.37 6.22 34.89
C GLU A 451 -65.54 5.81 36.12
N GLY A 452 -65.36 6.74 37.08
CA GLY A 452 -64.53 6.53 38.24
C GLY A 452 -63.04 6.85 38.00
N SER A 453 -62.15 6.21 38.75
CA SER A 453 -60.70 6.46 38.71
C SER A 453 -60.00 5.39 37.87
N LYS A 454 -59.10 5.82 37.00
CA LYS A 454 -58.21 5.00 36.17
C LYS A 454 -56.75 5.41 36.39
N ASP A 455 -55.86 4.46 36.55
CA ASP A 455 -54.43 4.74 36.39
C ASP A 455 -54.10 4.77 34.91
N ILE A 456 -53.45 5.84 34.45
CA ILE A 456 -53.21 6.09 33.02
C ILE A 456 -51.74 6.20 32.72
N GLU A 457 -51.41 5.82 31.48
CA GLU A 457 -50.17 6.13 30.80
C GLU A 457 -50.49 7.02 29.62
N MET A 458 -49.77 8.13 29.46
CA MET A 458 -49.93 9.05 28.38
C MET A 458 -48.60 9.14 27.59
N ILE A 459 -48.68 8.89 26.28
CA ILE A 459 -47.58 9.01 25.38
C ILE A 459 -47.84 10.23 24.50
N ARG A 460 -46.93 11.20 24.53
CA ARG A 460 -46.94 12.39 23.71
C ARG A 460 -45.79 12.35 22.74
N HIS A 461 -46.08 12.25 21.46
CA HIS A 461 -45.10 12.28 20.36
C HIS A 461 -45.12 13.66 19.69
N VAL A 462 -43.99 14.34 19.78
CA VAL A 462 -43.77 15.69 19.27
C VAL A 462 -42.79 15.61 18.11
N LYS A 463 -43.21 15.98 16.91
CA LYS A 463 -42.44 15.88 15.69
C LYS A 463 -42.48 17.13 14.84
N ALA A 464 -41.33 17.62 14.43
CA ALA A 464 -41.20 18.62 13.37
C ALA A 464 -41.57 18.01 12.02
N VAL A 465 -42.60 18.53 11.36
CA VAL A 465 -43.10 18.02 10.07
C VAL A 465 -42.84 18.96 8.90
N GLY A 466 -42.34 20.16 9.18
CA GLY A 466 -42.00 21.15 8.16
C GLY A 466 -41.47 22.45 8.75
N THR A 467 -41.03 23.33 7.85
CA THR A 467 -40.56 24.68 8.21
C THR A 467 -41.09 25.71 7.26
N ASP A 468 -41.29 26.92 7.75
CA ASP A 468 -41.71 28.10 6.97
C ASP A 468 -41.05 29.36 7.57
N TYR A 469 -41.33 30.53 7.00
CA TYR A 469 -40.82 31.82 7.47
C TYR A 469 -41.93 32.85 7.60
N ASP A 470 -42.03 33.48 8.77
CA ASP A 470 -42.87 34.60 9.05
C ASP A 470 -42.03 35.87 9.24
N ASN A 471 -42.14 36.82 8.30
CA ASN A 471 -41.38 38.08 8.33
C ASN A 471 -39.85 37.91 8.56
N GLY A 472 -39.25 36.82 8.03
CA GLY A 472 -37.86 36.48 8.14
C GLY A 472 -37.49 35.72 9.43
N LYS A 473 -38.43 35.42 10.29
CA LYS A 473 -38.28 34.49 11.40
C LYS A 473 -38.65 33.07 10.97
N LYS A 474 -37.84 32.11 11.35
CA LYS A 474 -38.11 30.71 11.05
C LYS A 474 -39.22 30.17 11.93
N VAL A 475 -40.19 29.54 11.31
CA VAL A 475 -41.31 28.83 11.94
C VAL A 475 -41.13 27.34 11.70
N ILE A 476 -41.20 26.55 12.77
CA ILE A 476 -41.20 25.09 12.69
C ILE A 476 -42.65 24.63 12.83
N ILE A 477 -43.10 23.78 11.94
CA ILE A 477 -44.40 23.14 12.01
C ILE A 477 -44.25 21.85 12.84
N MET A 478 -44.89 21.83 14.00
CA MET A 478 -44.84 20.74 14.97
C MET A 478 -46.13 19.95 14.96
N GLU A 479 -46.09 18.66 14.76
CA GLU A 479 -47.17 17.72 15.02
C GLU A 479 -47.03 17.21 16.45
N ASP A 480 -48.08 17.36 17.22
CA ASP A 480 -48.18 16.93 18.63
C ASP A 480 -49.28 15.88 18.73
N ASN A 481 -48.91 14.64 18.89
CA ASN A 481 -49.81 13.50 18.96
C ASN A 481 -49.81 12.90 20.36
N THR A 482 -50.85 13.08 21.09
CA THR A 482 -51.03 12.53 22.43
C THR A 482 -51.98 11.35 22.40
N THR A 483 -51.59 10.25 22.98
CA THR A 483 -52.43 9.05 23.18
C THR A 483 -52.36 8.59 24.64
N THR A 484 -53.53 8.42 25.24
CA THR A 484 -53.68 7.96 26.63
C THR A 484 -54.21 6.54 26.68
N TYR A 485 -53.66 5.74 27.56
CA TYR A 485 -54.05 4.35 27.82
C TYR A 485 -54.43 4.15 29.28
N ASP A 486 -55.42 3.32 29.53
CA ASP A 486 -55.71 2.77 30.85
C ASP A 486 -54.65 1.69 31.17
N LYS A 487 -53.86 1.90 32.20
CA LYS A 487 -52.76 0.96 32.56
C LYS A 487 -53.24 -0.44 32.95
N SER A 488 -54.50 -0.54 33.42
CA SER A 488 -55.03 -1.83 33.84
C SER A 488 -55.57 -2.70 32.71
N THR A 489 -56.08 -2.08 31.64
CA THR A 489 -56.68 -2.78 30.50
C THR A 489 -55.84 -2.70 29.23
N GLY A 490 -54.94 -1.70 29.11
CA GLY A 490 -54.20 -1.39 27.92
C GLY A 490 -55.06 -0.73 26.83
N GLU A 491 -56.32 -0.40 27.13
CA GLU A 491 -57.22 0.24 26.15
C GLU A 491 -57.01 1.75 26.08
N LYS A 492 -57.23 2.32 24.88
CA LYS A 492 -57.17 3.78 24.71
C LYS A 492 -58.28 4.47 25.51
N VAL A 493 -57.93 5.59 26.12
CA VAL A 493 -58.86 6.51 26.78
C VAL A 493 -59.07 7.69 25.83
N PRO A 494 -60.20 7.74 25.10
CA PRO A 494 -60.40 8.73 24.02
C PRO A 494 -60.33 10.19 24.51
N GLU A 495 -60.77 10.45 25.74
CA GLU A 495 -60.76 11.78 26.35
C GLU A 495 -59.38 12.37 26.60
N GLY A 496 -58.34 11.51 26.53
CA GLY A 496 -56.92 11.87 26.69
C GLY A 496 -56.14 11.78 25.40
N CYS A 497 -56.79 11.64 24.25
CA CYS A 497 -56.12 11.55 22.96
C CYS A 497 -56.35 12.83 22.12
N SER A 498 -55.27 13.38 21.52
CA SER A 498 -55.33 14.55 20.61
C SER A 498 -54.25 14.47 19.57
N VAL A 499 -54.51 15.13 18.42
CA VAL A 499 -53.48 15.44 17.41
C VAL A 499 -53.63 16.93 17.13
N GLU A 500 -52.57 17.67 17.34
CA GLU A 500 -52.54 19.13 17.15
C GLU A 500 -51.36 19.49 16.23
N ILE A 501 -51.55 20.53 15.41
CA ILE A 501 -50.49 21.11 14.58
C ILE A 501 -50.20 22.51 15.12
N HIS A 502 -48.94 22.75 15.44
CA HIS A 502 -48.47 24.02 15.95
C HIS A 502 -47.46 24.65 14.97
N GLY A 503 -47.57 25.95 14.72
CA GLY A 503 -46.48 26.72 14.15
C GLY A 503 -45.69 27.36 15.29
N VAL A 504 -44.39 27.11 15.36
CA VAL A 504 -43.56 27.55 16.50
C VAL A 504 -42.37 28.36 16.01
N TYR A 505 -42.15 29.55 16.52
CA TYR A 505 -40.92 30.31 16.22
C TYR A 505 -39.71 29.62 16.79
N ALA A 506 -38.75 29.30 15.96
CA ALA A 506 -37.59 28.50 16.34
C ALA A 506 -36.71 29.16 17.41
N ASP A 507 -36.66 30.47 17.46
CA ASP A 507 -35.84 31.28 18.36
C ASP A 507 -36.48 31.54 19.73
N THR A 508 -37.81 31.57 19.81
CA THR A 508 -38.53 31.97 21.03
C THR A 508 -39.38 30.86 21.64
N GLY A 509 -39.70 29.81 20.89
CA GLY A 509 -40.64 28.77 21.31
C GLY A 509 -42.11 29.25 21.36
N GLU A 510 -42.36 30.48 20.88
CA GLU A 510 -43.73 31.05 20.86
C GLU A 510 -44.54 30.49 19.68
N GLU A 511 -45.85 30.38 19.87
CA GLU A 511 -46.79 30.02 18.82
C GLU A 511 -46.81 31.09 17.72
N ALA A 512 -46.63 30.67 16.48
CA ALA A 512 -46.70 31.47 15.28
C ALA A 512 -48.12 31.40 14.72
N GLN A 513 -48.82 32.52 14.73
CA GLN A 513 -50.22 32.60 14.24
C GLN A 513 -50.28 32.28 12.74
N ASN A 514 -51.35 31.60 12.30
CA ASN A 514 -51.62 31.15 10.95
C ASN A 514 -50.74 29.98 10.41
N TYR A 515 -49.91 29.36 11.24
CA TYR A 515 -49.04 28.25 10.85
C TYR A 515 -49.42 26.91 11.46
N GLY A 516 -50.40 26.83 12.38
CA GLY A 516 -50.95 25.63 12.92
C GLY A 516 -52.40 25.33 12.52
N ASP A 517 -53.00 24.34 13.13
CA ASP A 517 -54.43 23.97 12.92
C ASP A 517 -55.42 24.89 13.66
N ALA A 518 -54.94 25.70 14.60
CA ALA A 518 -55.69 26.67 15.34
C ALA A 518 -54.87 27.93 15.65
N GLU A 519 -55.57 29.07 15.90
CA GLU A 519 -54.91 30.28 16.38
C GLU A 519 -54.54 30.13 17.85
N ARG A 520 -53.23 30.06 18.15
CA ARG A 520 -52.68 29.94 19.50
C ARG A 520 -51.79 31.13 19.82
N ALA A 521 -51.57 31.39 21.09
CA ALA A 521 -50.72 32.47 21.57
C ALA A 521 -49.93 32.06 22.82
N GLY A 522 -48.76 32.66 23.04
CA GLY A 522 -47.84 32.30 24.10
C GLY A 522 -46.83 31.23 23.66
N LEU A 523 -46.12 30.63 24.57
CA LEU A 523 -45.13 29.59 24.29
C LEU A 523 -45.79 28.25 24.04
N TYR A 524 -45.30 27.55 23.03
CA TYR A 524 -45.49 26.12 22.87
C TYR A 524 -44.53 25.32 23.78
N THR A 525 -43.28 25.75 23.87
CA THR A 525 -42.24 25.20 24.76
C THR A 525 -41.37 26.33 25.28
N PHE A 526 -40.57 26.05 26.35
CA PHE A 526 -39.63 27.04 26.88
C PHE A 526 -38.51 27.29 25.84
N PRO A 527 -38.11 28.57 25.66
CA PRO A 527 -37.02 28.89 24.71
C PRO A 527 -35.68 28.43 25.21
N PRO A 528 -34.74 28.05 24.31
CA PRO A 528 -33.35 27.96 24.68
C PRO A 528 -32.83 29.27 25.30
N GLY A 529 -32.11 29.20 26.39
CA GLY A 529 -31.72 30.37 27.15
C GLY A 529 -32.85 30.92 28.02
N SER A 530 -33.69 30.06 28.61
CA SER A 530 -34.78 30.43 29.49
C SER A 530 -34.31 31.30 30.66
N GLU A 531 -35.07 32.36 30.95
CA GLU A 531 -34.72 33.39 31.95
C GLU A 531 -35.58 33.26 33.21
N LYS A 532 -35.12 33.78 34.34
CA LYS A 532 -35.84 33.84 35.62
C LYS A 532 -36.98 34.87 35.58
N LYS A 533 -37.94 34.65 34.68
CA LYS A 533 -39.12 35.52 34.49
C LYS A 533 -40.39 34.70 34.25
N SER A 534 -41.54 35.31 34.34
CA SER A 534 -42.83 34.68 33.97
C SER A 534 -42.95 34.58 32.49
N TYR A 535 -43.56 33.50 31.99
CA TYR A 535 -43.87 33.24 30.60
C TYR A 535 -45.39 33.05 30.43
N LEU A 536 -45.88 33.37 29.23
CA LEU A 536 -47.23 32.96 28.81
C LEU A 536 -47.09 31.66 28.03
N MET A 537 -47.71 30.57 28.47
CA MET A 537 -47.67 29.28 27.81
C MET A 537 -49.07 28.89 27.37
N TRP A 538 -49.19 28.33 26.16
CA TRP A 538 -50.47 27.84 25.65
C TRP A 538 -50.98 26.70 26.52
N ASN A 539 -52.27 26.78 26.90
CA ASN A 539 -52.97 25.76 27.65
C ASN A 539 -54.15 25.22 26.83
N SER A 540 -53.98 24.05 26.23
CA SER A 540 -54.96 23.41 25.37
C SER A 540 -56.27 23.07 26.12
N GLU A 541 -56.22 22.79 27.42
CA GLU A 541 -57.41 22.44 28.18
C GLU A 541 -58.41 23.63 28.35
N ILE A 542 -57.94 24.87 28.21
CA ILE A 542 -58.77 26.07 28.27
C ILE A 542 -58.77 26.84 26.97
N GLY A 543 -58.00 26.44 25.94
CA GLY A 543 -57.91 27.16 24.68
C GLY A 543 -57.38 28.58 24.80
N ALA A 544 -56.48 28.86 25.75
CA ALA A 544 -55.95 30.20 26.01
C ALA A 544 -54.56 30.09 26.73
N PRO A 545 -53.72 31.13 26.65
CA PRO A 545 -52.47 31.14 27.36
C PRO A 545 -52.66 31.28 28.90
N SER A 546 -51.85 30.57 29.65
CA SER A 546 -51.71 30.65 31.11
C SER A 546 -50.38 31.27 31.50
N VAL A 547 -50.34 32.04 32.58
CA VAL A 547 -49.11 32.57 33.14
C VAL A 547 -48.37 31.47 33.86
N VAL A 548 -47.10 31.27 33.55
CA VAL A 548 -46.19 30.33 34.20
C VAL A 548 -45.09 31.14 34.89
N ASP A 549 -45.09 31.16 36.22
CA ASP A 549 -44.22 32.02 37.00
C ASP A 549 -42.93 31.28 37.36
N PHE A 550 -41.79 31.97 37.28
CA PHE A 550 -40.52 31.47 37.83
C PHE A 550 -40.64 31.41 39.38
N VAL A 551 -40.32 30.24 39.97
CA VAL A 551 -40.40 30.02 41.41
C VAL A 551 -39.01 30.10 42.04
N ARG A 552 -38.07 29.27 41.55
CA ARG A 552 -36.69 29.18 42.06
C ARG A 552 -35.83 28.40 41.11
N GLU A 553 -34.53 28.47 41.31
CA GLU A 553 -33.55 27.52 40.74
C GLU A 553 -33.26 26.41 41.73
N GLU A 554 -33.08 25.20 41.25
CA GLU A 554 -32.71 24.04 42.07
C GLU A 554 -32.03 22.95 41.23
N ASP A 555 -31.27 22.07 41.87
CA ASP A 555 -30.82 20.86 41.26
C ASP A 555 -31.91 19.79 41.33
N HIS A 556 -32.41 19.38 40.18
CA HIS A 556 -33.43 18.34 40.07
C HIS A 556 -32.84 17.10 39.40
N GLU A 557 -32.86 15.95 40.11
CA GLU A 557 -32.28 14.68 39.65
C GLU A 557 -30.80 14.79 39.13
N GLY A 558 -30.04 15.76 39.71
CA GLY A 558 -28.62 15.95 39.42
C GLY A 558 -28.33 16.82 38.17
N ILE A 559 -29.31 17.59 37.71
CA ILE A 559 -29.16 18.65 36.74
C ILE A 559 -29.69 19.98 37.28
N HIS A 560 -29.01 21.09 36.91
CA HIS A 560 -29.44 22.42 37.26
C HIS A 560 -30.69 22.84 36.49
N THR A 561 -31.78 23.22 37.18
CA THR A 561 -33.04 23.57 36.57
C THR A 561 -33.63 24.87 37.14
N TYR A 562 -34.49 25.48 36.35
CA TYR A 562 -35.42 26.50 36.81
C TYR A 562 -36.79 25.87 36.99
N LEU A 563 -37.33 25.98 38.21
CA LEU A 563 -38.71 25.58 38.51
C LEU A 563 -39.65 26.72 38.14
N TYR A 564 -40.55 26.39 37.24
CA TYR A 564 -41.69 27.26 36.91
C TYR A 564 -42.98 26.62 37.36
N GLU A 565 -43.96 27.45 37.77
CA GLU A 565 -45.25 26.98 38.21
C GLU A 565 -46.37 27.82 37.68
N THR A 566 -47.44 27.18 37.24
CA THR A 566 -48.72 27.85 36.98
C THR A 566 -49.76 27.38 37.98
N VAL A 567 -50.48 28.32 38.56
CA VAL A 567 -51.64 28.05 39.41
C VAL A 567 -52.79 28.90 38.94
N GLU A 568 -53.78 28.26 38.32
CA GLU A 568 -54.86 28.97 37.68
C GLU A 568 -56.22 28.41 38.10
N THR A 569 -57.16 29.33 38.30
CA THR A 569 -58.59 29.00 38.43
C THR A 569 -59.39 29.91 37.52
N ARG A 570 -60.06 29.33 36.54
CA ARG A 570 -60.79 30.09 35.54
C ARG A 570 -62.14 29.45 35.24
N LYS A 571 -63.16 30.31 34.99
CA LYS A 571 -64.45 29.84 34.46
C LYS A 571 -64.37 29.87 32.94
N VAL A 572 -64.46 28.69 32.31
CA VAL A 572 -64.34 28.51 30.86
C VAL A 572 -65.55 27.71 30.33
N PHE A 573 -65.90 27.90 29.06
CA PHE A 573 -66.88 27.04 28.40
C PHE A 573 -66.21 25.76 27.95
N ASP A 574 -66.72 24.61 28.34
CA ASP A 574 -66.24 23.31 27.87
C ASP A 574 -67.18 22.80 26.78
N PRO A 575 -66.75 22.78 25.49
CA PRO A 575 -67.59 22.39 24.39
C PRO A 575 -67.74 20.86 24.25
N THR A 576 -67.08 20.05 25.08
CA THR A 576 -67.17 18.59 25.00
C THR A 576 -68.64 18.16 25.01
N PRO A 577 -69.09 17.29 24.12
CA PRO A 577 -70.51 16.89 24.05
C PRO A 577 -71.05 16.34 25.40
N ALA A 578 -70.20 15.73 26.20
CA ALA A 578 -70.56 15.20 27.52
C ALA A 578 -70.73 16.31 28.59
N ILE A 579 -70.17 17.52 28.39
CA ILE A 579 -70.17 18.62 29.35
C ILE A 579 -71.00 19.79 28.83
N ASN A 580 -70.65 20.34 27.70
CA ASN A 580 -71.31 21.41 26.92
C ASN A 580 -71.87 22.55 27.78
N GLN A 581 -71.07 23.05 28.73
CA GLN A 581 -71.44 24.17 29.63
C GLN A 581 -70.19 24.86 30.18
N ASN A 582 -70.40 25.96 30.91
CA ASN A 582 -69.31 26.56 31.68
C ASN A 582 -68.87 25.65 32.79
N VAL A 583 -67.54 25.46 32.93
CA VAL A 583 -66.90 24.72 34.03
C VAL A 583 -66.02 25.67 34.84
N ILE A 584 -65.79 25.36 36.09
CA ILE A 584 -64.67 25.93 36.84
C ILE A 584 -63.50 24.99 36.64
N TYR A 585 -62.51 25.46 35.90
CA TYR A 585 -61.25 24.79 35.70
C TYR A 585 -60.23 25.29 36.68
N THR A 586 -59.53 24.35 37.37
CA THR A 586 -58.42 24.66 38.27
C THR A 586 -57.26 23.79 37.85
N THR A 587 -56.08 24.38 37.66
CA THR A 587 -54.85 23.63 37.36
C THR A 587 -53.68 24.15 38.17
N THR A 588 -52.79 23.22 38.51
CA THR A 588 -51.41 23.51 38.98
C THR A 588 -50.49 22.68 38.13
N THR A 589 -49.55 23.32 37.46
CA THR A 589 -48.50 22.61 36.71
C THR A 589 -47.15 23.15 37.12
N LYS A 590 -46.23 22.28 37.38
CA LYS A 590 -44.82 22.58 37.63
C LYS A 590 -43.99 22.04 36.47
N TYR A 591 -42.98 22.81 36.08
CA TYR A 591 -42.00 22.45 35.04
C TYR A 591 -40.61 22.66 35.60
N TRP A 592 -39.77 21.63 35.56
CA TRP A 592 -38.33 21.74 35.80
C TRP A 592 -37.62 21.86 34.46
N VAL A 593 -37.08 23.02 34.20
CA VAL A 593 -36.53 23.39 32.87
C VAL A 593 -35.04 23.58 32.99
N GLU A 594 -34.26 22.89 32.09
CA GLU A 594 -32.83 23.18 31.93
C GLU A 594 -32.72 24.55 31.23
N PRO A 595 -32.08 25.55 31.88
CA PRO A 595 -32.20 26.93 31.38
C PRO A 595 -31.48 27.22 30.07
N ASN A 596 -30.38 26.51 29.72
CA ASN A 596 -29.64 26.81 28.49
C ASN A 596 -30.35 26.26 27.24
N SER A 597 -30.88 25.05 27.32
CA SER A 597 -31.58 24.38 26.22
C SER A 597 -33.08 24.69 26.16
N GLY A 598 -33.68 25.07 27.27
CA GLY A 598 -35.14 25.20 27.38
C GLY A 598 -35.86 23.86 27.52
N LEU A 599 -35.14 22.74 27.64
CA LEU A 599 -35.71 21.41 27.77
C LEU A 599 -36.44 21.22 29.10
N ILE A 600 -37.69 20.73 29.05
CA ILE A 600 -38.45 20.37 30.23
C ILE A 600 -37.95 19.01 30.72
N ILE A 601 -37.23 18.99 31.83
CA ILE A 601 -36.63 17.79 32.42
C ILE A 601 -37.67 16.97 33.18
N ASP A 602 -38.60 17.65 33.84
CA ASP A 602 -39.68 17.00 34.58
C ASP A 602 -40.93 17.90 34.61
N MET A 603 -42.09 17.29 34.78
CA MET A 603 -43.37 17.98 34.84
C MET A 603 -44.30 17.27 35.80
N GLU A 604 -44.96 18.06 36.70
CA GLU A 604 -46.08 17.64 37.51
C GLU A 604 -47.32 18.47 37.16
N LYS A 605 -48.40 17.83 36.81
CA LYS A 605 -49.68 18.51 36.53
C LYS A 605 -50.82 17.96 37.37
N THR A 606 -51.62 18.85 37.89
CA THR A 606 -52.92 18.53 38.54
C THR A 606 -53.97 19.45 37.96
N SER A 607 -55.05 18.90 37.40
CA SER A 607 -56.17 19.67 36.91
C SER A 607 -57.53 19.13 37.43
N GLU A 608 -58.45 20.00 37.62
CA GLU A 608 -59.83 19.68 38.04
C GLU A 608 -60.83 20.54 37.29
N LYS A 609 -61.92 19.91 36.81
CA LYS A 609 -63.06 20.60 36.26
C LYS A 609 -64.27 20.33 37.15
N LYS A 610 -64.96 21.42 37.54
CA LYS A 610 -66.24 21.36 38.25
C LYS A 610 -67.36 21.84 37.32
N VAL A 611 -68.42 21.09 37.27
CA VAL A 611 -69.64 21.43 36.52
C VAL A 611 -70.76 21.93 37.46
N ASP A 612 -71.61 22.85 36.98
CA ASP A 612 -72.85 23.11 37.62
C ASP A 612 -73.76 21.91 37.40
N ILE A 613 -73.95 21.11 38.48
CA ILE A 613 -74.63 19.81 38.38
C ILE A 613 -76.09 19.95 38.01
N ILE A 614 -76.74 21.02 38.37
CA ILE A 614 -78.18 21.25 38.08
C ILE A 614 -78.27 21.68 36.61
N ASN A 615 -77.40 22.56 36.13
CA ASN A 615 -77.30 22.90 34.70
C ASN A 615 -76.95 21.69 33.84
N PHE A 616 -76.05 20.83 34.34
CA PHE A 616 -75.67 19.58 33.64
C PHE A 616 -76.87 18.61 33.55
N LEU A 617 -77.65 18.45 34.57
CA LEU A 617 -78.74 17.48 34.60
C LEU A 617 -80.03 17.96 33.93
N ILE A 618 -80.42 19.24 34.07
CA ILE A 618 -81.71 19.77 33.61
C ILE A 618 -81.60 21.09 32.87
N GLY A 619 -80.41 21.62 32.58
CA GLY A 619 -80.19 22.84 31.76
C GLY A 619 -80.50 24.15 32.49
N ILE A 620 -80.69 24.17 33.86
CA ILE A 620 -80.94 25.36 34.63
C ILE A 620 -79.67 25.76 35.42
N PRO A 621 -79.11 26.95 35.20
CA PRO A 621 -77.95 27.45 35.94
C PRO A 621 -78.17 27.47 37.43
N SER A 622 -77.19 26.98 38.22
CA SER A 622 -77.24 26.97 39.67
C SER A 622 -75.87 27.28 40.31
N PRO A 623 -75.77 27.60 41.58
CA PRO A 623 -74.49 27.78 42.26
C PRO A 623 -73.85 26.47 42.73
N ILE A 624 -74.40 25.30 42.42
CA ILE A 624 -73.96 24.01 43.00
C ILE A 624 -72.94 23.38 42.02
N TRP A 625 -71.66 23.54 42.34
CA TRP A 625 -70.54 23.04 41.54
C TRP A 625 -69.99 21.71 42.10
N VAL A 626 -69.95 20.69 41.30
CA VAL A 626 -69.42 19.38 41.71
C VAL A 626 -68.23 19.00 40.79
N LYS A 627 -67.30 18.29 41.30
CA LYS A 627 -66.21 17.77 40.54
C LYS A 627 -66.71 16.79 39.46
N ALA A 628 -66.36 17.00 38.23
CA ALA A 628 -66.75 16.14 37.12
C ALA A 628 -65.52 15.46 36.44
N TYR A 629 -64.34 16.06 36.59
CA TYR A 629 -63.13 15.59 36.04
C TYR A 629 -61.94 15.93 36.97
N SER A 630 -60.94 15.06 37.11
CA SER A 630 -59.63 15.43 37.61
C SER A 630 -58.55 14.57 36.98
N LEU A 631 -57.42 15.20 36.72
CA LEU A 631 -56.22 14.58 36.17
C LEU A 631 -55.02 14.93 37.04
N THR A 632 -54.26 13.93 37.42
CA THR A 632 -52.85 14.09 37.91
C THR A 632 -51.94 13.42 36.91
N LEU A 633 -50.83 14.06 36.53
CA LEU A 633 -49.92 13.58 35.51
C LEU A 633 -48.51 14.02 35.85
N SER A 634 -47.54 13.15 35.69
CA SER A 634 -46.13 13.44 35.80
C SER A 634 -45.34 12.62 34.74
N PHE A 635 -44.14 13.04 34.43
CA PHE A 635 -43.26 12.17 33.64
C PHE A 635 -42.99 10.87 34.42
N SER A 636 -42.80 9.77 33.72
CA SER A 636 -42.36 8.51 34.34
C SER A 636 -40.91 8.62 34.83
N ASP A 637 -40.56 7.89 35.88
CA ASP A 637 -39.21 7.93 36.47
C ASP A 637 -38.11 7.62 35.43
N ASP A 638 -38.39 6.76 34.45
CA ASP A 638 -37.44 6.42 33.40
C ASP A 638 -37.31 7.55 32.37
N MET A 639 -38.44 8.24 32.06
CA MET A 639 -38.41 9.42 31.19
C MET A 639 -37.61 10.57 31.80
N VAL A 640 -37.78 10.83 33.10
CA VAL A 640 -36.98 11.86 33.79
C VAL A 640 -35.50 11.57 33.73
N LYS A 641 -35.08 10.31 33.92
CA LYS A 641 -33.65 9.92 33.78
C LYS A 641 -33.12 10.18 32.38
N GLU A 642 -33.89 9.81 31.38
CA GLU A 642 -33.52 10.05 29.96
C GLU A 642 -33.38 11.55 29.68
N LEU A 643 -34.38 12.35 30.07
CA LEU A 643 -34.36 13.80 29.91
C LEU A 643 -33.26 14.52 30.71
N VAL A 644 -32.86 13.97 31.85
CA VAL A 644 -31.70 14.47 32.62
C VAL A 644 -30.41 14.30 31.83
N GLU A 645 -30.18 13.15 31.19
CA GLU A 645 -28.98 12.94 30.40
C GLU A 645 -29.02 13.80 29.10
N GLU A 646 -30.12 13.82 28.38
CA GLU A 646 -30.30 14.71 27.23
C GLU A 646 -30.12 16.19 27.62
N GLY A 647 -30.69 16.62 28.78
CA GLY A 647 -30.57 17.98 29.26
C GLY A 647 -29.12 18.37 29.60
N LYS A 648 -28.31 17.45 30.12
CA LYS A 648 -26.88 17.68 30.36
C LYS A 648 -26.15 17.86 29.06
N GLU A 649 -26.37 16.98 28.07
CA GLU A 649 -25.76 17.04 26.77
C GLU A 649 -26.18 18.34 26.05
N ALA A 650 -27.48 18.66 26.02
CA ALA A 650 -28.00 19.88 25.43
C ALA A 650 -27.41 21.13 26.08
N ALA A 651 -27.34 21.16 27.44
CA ALA A 651 -26.76 22.30 28.16
C ALA A 651 -25.28 22.52 27.82
N ASP A 652 -24.50 21.43 27.66
CA ASP A 652 -23.11 21.52 27.28
C ASP A 652 -22.95 21.93 25.80
N LEU A 653 -23.77 21.39 24.92
CA LEU A 653 -23.78 21.80 23.52
C LEU A 653 -24.11 23.28 23.35
N MET A 654 -25.11 23.82 24.12
CA MET A 654 -25.44 25.25 24.11
C MET A 654 -24.28 26.15 24.53
N LYS A 655 -23.39 25.67 25.42
CA LYS A 655 -22.16 26.38 25.79
C LYS A 655 -21.20 26.59 24.60
N LEU A 656 -21.35 25.80 23.52
CA LEU A 656 -20.56 25.91 22.30
C LEU A 656 -21.16 26.90 21.30
N SER A 657 -22.40 27.33 21.49
CA SER A 657 -23.10 28.26 20.60
C SER A 657 -22.22 29.47 20.27
N LYS A 658 -22.07 29.79 18.98
CA LYS A 658 -21.25 30.89 18.44
C LYS A 658 -19.76 30.82 18.83
N LYS A 659 -19.26 29.72 19.40
CA LYS A 659 -17.85 29.57 19.73
C LYS A 659 -17.04 29.01 18.58
N THR A 660 -15.75 29.34 18.65
CA THR A 660 -14.73 28.79 17.76
C THR A 660 -13.73 28.03 18.62
N MET A 661 -13.48 26.78 18.27
CA MET A 661 -12.54 25.93 19.04
C MET A 661 -11.87 24.90 18.13
N PRO A 662 -10.68 24.41 18.49
CA PRO A 662 -10.04 23.36 17.72
C PRO A 662 -10.89 22.08 17.68
N ALA A 663 -11.19 21.58 16.47
CA ALA A 663 -11.75 20.25 16.29
C ALA A 663 -10.66 19.18 16.34
N MET A 664 -9.49 19.51 15.76
CA MET A 664 -8.33 18.62 15.74
C MET A 664 -7.05 19.45 15.72
N GLU A 665 -6.03 18.97 16.40
CA GLU A 665 -4.67 19.52 16.35
C GLU A 665 -3.69 18.39 16.04
N VAL A 666 -2.75 18.66 15.12
CA VAL A 666 -1.74 17.70 14.66
C VAL A 666 -0.37 18.34 14.75
N ASN A 667 0.59 17.63 15.35
CA ASN A 667 1.99 18.00 15.37
C ASN A 667 2.84 16.76 15.12
N LEU A 668 3.28 16.58 13.88
CA LEU A 668 3.98 15.39 13.39
C LEU A 668 5.36 15.75 12.82
N SER A 669 6.29 14.83 12.93
CA SER A 669 7.62 14.90 12.30
C SER A 669 8.11 13.52 11.90
N VAL A 670 9.11 13.46 11.01
CA VAL A 670 9.74 12.21 10.58
C VAL A 670 10.23 11.39 11.79
N ALA A 671 9.87 10.12 11.83
CA ALA A 671 10.19 9.23 12.95
C ALA A 671 11.67 8.88 13.02
N ASN A 672 12.34 8.71 11.87
CA ASN A 672 13.73 8.28 11.78
C ASN A 672 14.53 9.13 10.77
N LEU A 673 14.95 10.32 11.22
CA LEU A 673 15.65 11.29 10.40
C LEU A 673 16.98 10.76 9.83
N ILE A 674 17.73 9.96 10.61
CA ILE A 674 19.04 9.45 10.17
C ILE A 674 18.90 8.50 8.98
N ASP A 675 17.91 7.63 8.99
CA ASP A 675 17.69 6.69 7.89
C ASP A 675 17.16 7.41 6.64
N SER A 676 16.30 8.43 6.81
CA SER A 676 15.85 9.27 5.70
C SER A 676 17.03 10.01 5.05
N VAL A 677 17.96 10.54 5.83
CA VAL A 677 19.19 11.18 5.31
C VAL A 677 20.05 10.20 4.52
N LYS A 678 20.30 9.01 5.06
CA LYS A 678 21.10 7.98 4.38
C LYS A 678 20.45 7.52 3.06
N ALA A 679 19.14 7.34 3.06
CA ALA A 679 18.40 6.97 1.84
C ALA A 679 18.53 8.06 0.77
N ALA A 680 18.35 9.33 1.15
CA ALA A 680 18.50 10.46 0.23
C ALA A 680 19.93 10.61 -0.29
N GLU A 681 20.97 10.40 0.54
CA GLU A 681 22.36 10.41 0.10
C GLU A 681 22.68 9.30 -0.90
N MET A 682 22.13 8.11 -0.68
CA MET A 682 22.30 6.98 -1.61
C MET A 682 21.62 7.29 -2.94
N GLN A 683 20.38 7.74 -2.91
CA GLN A 683 19.64 8.11 -4.10
C GLN A 683 20.31 9.25 -4.87
N LYS A 684 20.82 10.27 -4.18
CA LYS A 684 21.62 11.35 -4.77
C LYS A 684 22.81 10.82 -5.56
N LYS A 685 23.61 9.93 -4.94
CA LYS A 685 24.76 9.31 -5.62
C LYS A 685 24.33 8.52 -6.85
N GLN A 686 23.24 7.79 -6.77
CA GLN A 686 22.70 7.05 -7.91
C GLN A 686 22.31 7.98 -9.06
N VAL A 687 21.52 9.02 -8.78
CA VAL A 687 21.08 9.98 -9.81
C VAL A 687 22.28 10.70 -10.45
N GLU A 688 23.20 11.25 -9.64
CA GLU A 688 24.33 12.05 -10.12
C GLU A 688 25.39 11.23 -10.89
N GLN A 689 25.57 9.94 -10.53
CA GLN A 689 26.66 9.12 -11.07
C GLN A 689 26.19 8.03 -12.04
N LEU A 690 24.95 7.57 -11.93
CA LEU A 690 24.46 6.42 -12.70
C LEU A 690 23.43 6.79 -13.77
N SER A 691 22.73 7.93 -13.65
CA SER A 691 21.71 8.30 -14.64
C SER A 691 22.29 8.34 -16.06
N ASN A 692 21.63 7.64 -17.01
CA ASN A 692 22.07 7.50 -18.40
C ASN A 692 23.53 7.04 -18.53
N SER A 693 24.04 6.28 -17.56
CA SER A 693 25.42 5.82 -17.55
C SER A 693 25.53 4.33 -17.85
N LYS A 694 26.72 3.93 -18.30
CA LYS A 694 27.09 2.53 -18.48
C LYS A 694 28.26 2.22 -17.55
N VAL A 695 28.02 1.38 -16.56
CA VAL A 695 28.98 1.09 -15.50
C VAL A 695 29.39 -0.38 -15.56
N LYS A 696 30.69 -0.64 -15.39
CA LYS A 696 31.21 -2.00 -15.30
C LYS A 696 30.66 -2.65 -14.03
N ALA A 697 29.93 -3.76 -14.18
CA ALA A 697 29.35 -4.53 -13.08
C ALA A 697 30.23 -5.71 -12.66
N VAL A 698 30.74 -6.43 -13.67
CA VAL A 698 31.61 -7.60 -13.47
C VAL A 698 32.85 -7.44 -14.36
N ASP A 699 34.01 -7.81 -13.80
CA ASP A 699 35.30 -7.86 -14.49
C ASP A 699 35.97 -9.19 -14.08
N LEU A 700 35.82 -10.21 -14.94
CA LEU A 700 36.30 -11.56 -14.64
C LEU A 700 37.39 -11.94 -15.63
N HIS A 701 38.63 -12.12 -15.12
CA HIS A 701 39.74 -12.61 -15.90
C HIS A 701 40.31 -13.87 -15.24
N TYR A 702 40.31 -14.97 -15.95
CA TYR A 702 40.86 -16.25 -15.49
C TYR A 702 41.62 -17.01 -16.53
N TRP A 703 42.60 -17.79 -16.11
CA TRP A 703 43.51 -18.59 -16.92
C TRP A 703 43.74 -19.95 -16.27
N MET A 704 44.19 -20.93 -17.09
CA MET A 704 44.54 -22.25 -16.61
C MET A 704 45.74 -22.19 -15.62
N THR A 705 45.67 -22.95 -14.52
CA THR A 705 46.80 -23.05 -13.61
C THR A 705 47.98 -23.79 -14.27
N GLU A 706 49.25 -23.47 -13.88
CA GLU A 706 50.41 -24.12 -14.42
C GLU A 706 50.37 -25.66 -14.29
N ASP A 707 49.83 -26.17 -13.16
CA ASP A 707 49.65 -27.60 -12.93
C ASP A 707 48.62 -28.21 -13.91
N SER A 708 47.54 -27.53 -14.18
CA SER A 708 46.54 -27.96 -15.16
C SER A 708 47.08 -27.94 -16.57
N VAL A 709 47.80 -26.88 -16.95
CA VAL A 709 48.50 -26.79 -18.29
C VAL A 709 49.46 -27.98 -18.47
N LYS A 710 50.25 -28.30 -17.44
CA LYS A 710 51.19 -29.41 -17.49
C LYS A 710 50.47 -30.76 -17.57
N ALA A 711 49.44 -30.98 -16.73
CA ALA A 711 48.67 -32.22 -16.73
C ALA A 711 47.99 -32.48 -18.06
N THR A 712 47.33 -31.47 -18.67
CA THR A 712 46.65 -31.56 -19.96
C THR A 712 47.68 -31.73 -21.09
N ALA A 713 48.87 -31.08 -21.01
CA ALA A 713 49.96 -31.29 -21.99
C ALA A 713 50.48 -32.71 -21.95
N ASP A 714 50.68 -33.32 -20.77
CA ASP A 714 51.13 -34.70 -20.62
C ASP A 714 50.12 -35.73 -21.12
N GLU A 715 48.81 -35.45 -20.86
CA GLU A 715 47.70 -36.23 -21.41
C GLU A 715 47.65 -36.12 -22.95
N ALA A 716 47.78 -34.92 -23.49
CA ALA A 716 47.86 -34.68 -24.94
C ALA A 716 49.06 -35.41 -25.62
N LYS A 717 50.22 -35.41 -24.99
CA LYS A 717 51.43 -36.21 -25.46
C LYS A 717 51.08 -37.68 -25.52
N THR A 718 50.55 -38.21 -24.42
CA THR A 718 50.21 -39.64 -24.30
C THR A 718 49.16 -40.05 -25.34
N SER A 719 48.06 -39.33 -25.40
CA SER A 719 46.94 -39.56 -26.36
C SER A 719 47.40 -39.36 -27.79
N GLY A 720 48.19 -38.31 -28.07
CA GLY A 720 48.75 -38.01 -29.38
C GLY A 720 49.77 -39.07 -29.82
N PHE A 721 50.55 -39.62 -28.91
CA PHE A 721 51.45 -40.76 -29.19
C PHE A 721 50.63 -42.01 -29.50
N MET A 722 49.64 -42.33 -28.74
CA MET A 722 48.74 -43.49 -28.99
C MET A 722 48.07 -43.39 -30.37
N LEU A 723 47.50 -42.21 -30.70
CA LEU A 723 46.93 -41.94 -32.04
C LEU A 723 47.98 -42.21 -33.11
N THR A 724 49.22 -41.70 -32.97
CA THR A 724 50.31 -41.90 -33.96
C THR A 724 50.70 -43.36 -34.04
N LEU A 725 50.76 -44.08 -32.88
CA LEU A 725 51.08 -45.49 -32.83
C LEU A 725 50.12 -46.34 -33.65
N PHE A 726 48.82 -46.12 -33.47
CA PHE A 726 47.79 -46.88 -34.16
C PHE A 726 47.55 -46.42 -35.60
N GLU A 727 47.70 -45.13 -35.93
CA GLU A 727 47.48 -44.56 -37.26
C GLU A 727 48.62 -44.87 -38.22
N ALA A 728 49.85 -44.83 -37.76
CA ALA A 728 51.07 -44.94 -38.62
C ALA A 728 52.01 -46.04 -38.22
N ILE A 729 52.49 -46.08 -36.94
CA ILE A 729 53.60 -46.94 -36.55
C ILE A 729 53.21 -48.41 -36.63
N ILE A 730 52.11 -48.84 -36.06
CA ILE A 730 51.68 -50.26 -36.10
C ILE A 730 51.36 -50.69 -37.54
N PRO A 731 50.55 -49.95 -38.34
CA PRO A 731 50.33 -50.32 -39.74
C PRO A 731 51.63 -50.43 -40.57
N ILE A 732 52.54 -49.46 -40.40
CA ILE A 732 53.85 -49.52 -41.08
C ILE A 732 54.66 -50.72 -40.68
N LEU A 733 54.75 -51.02 -39.39
CA LEU A 733 55.45 -52.20 -38.86
C LEU A 733 54.85 -53.51 -39.40
N LEU A 734 53.52 -53.62 -39.42
CA LEU A 734 52.81 -54.77 -39.96
C LEU A 734 53.08 -54.96 -41.45
N VAL A 735 53.14 -53.88 -42.23
CA VAL A 735 53.50 -53.93 -43.65
C VAL A 735 54.95 -54.36 -43.82
N ILE A 736 55.92 -53.79 -43.04
CA ILE A 736 57.32 -54.14 -43.10
C ILE A 736 57.51 -55.63 -42.76
N PHE A 737 56.86 -56.10 -41.65
CA PHE A 737 56.89 -57.48 -41.25
C PHE A 737 56.25 -58.41 -42.27
N GLY A 738 55.20 -58.02 -42.94
CA GLY A 738 54.56 -58.73 -44.05
C GLY A 738 55.49 -58.84 -45.18
N ILE A 739 56.19 -57.75 -45.62
CA ILE A 739 57.21 -57.74 -46.73
C ILE A 739 58.37 -58.66 -46.37
N ALA A 740 58.88 -58.58 -45.09
CA ALA A 740 59.98 -59.41 -44.63
C ALA A 740 59.67 -60.91 -44.75
N LEU A 741 58.46 -61.31 -44.26
CA LEU A 741 58.00 -62.70 -44.32
C LEU A 741 57.82 -63.20 -45.75
N ILE A 742 57.26 -62.35 -46.64
CA ILE A 742 57.16 -62.66 -48.07
C ILE A 742 58.56 -62.71 -48.77
N GLY A 743 59.43 -61.78 -48.41
CA GLY A 743 60.83 -61.74 -48.85
C GLY A 743 61.59 -63.03 -48.46
N VAL A 744 61.53 -63.45 -47.20
CA VAL A 744 62.09 -64.76 -46.77
C VAL A 744 61.47 -65.92 -47.55
N TRP A 745 60.21 -65.86 -47.88
CA TRP A 745 59.58 -66.86 -48.75
C TRP A 745 60.11 -66.88 -50.16
N VAL A 746 60.32 -65.68 -50.78
CA VAL A 746 60.88 -65.54 -52.11
C VAL A 746 62.31 -66.01 -52.21
N VAL A 747 63.18 -65.59 -51.26
CA VAL A 747 64.58 -65.93 -51.26
C VAL A 747 64.85 -67.44 -51.08
N ASN A 748 63.96 -68.09 -50.29
CA ASN A 748 64.06 -69.52 -50.06
C ASN A 748 63.27 -70.38 -51.08
N LYS A 749 62.94 -69.78 -52.26
CA LYS A 749 62.36 -70.55 -53.40
C LYS A 749 63.41 -71.44 -54.01
N PRO A 750 63.18 -72.79 -54.15
CA PRO A 750 64.13 -73.68 -54.74
C PRO A 750 64.38 -73.41 -56.25
#